data_a75fd4ba715e5ad58fb64a899f5e6a11
#
_entry.id   a75fd4ba715e5ad58fb64a899f5e6a11
#
_cell.length_a   1.000
_cell.length_b   1.000
_cell.length_c   1.000
_cell.angle_alpha   90.00
_cell.angle_beta   90.00
_cell.angle_gamma   90.00
#
_symmetry.space_group_name_H-M   'P 1'
#
loop_
_entity.id
_entity.type
_entity.pdbx_description
1 polymer ?
#
loop_
_entity_poly.entity_id
_entity_poly.type
_entity_poly.pdbx_seq_one_letter_code
_entity_poly.pdbx_strand_id
1 'polypeptide(L)'
;MTQKWMKTFCGYCYANCGINVLVKDGRIGRVKGDPDFPGSRGYLCPKGAAAAAVVHSGNRLQHPLLRTNGRFERISWHKALDTIATRLHEIRDRHGPETVLQLRGAPITQEIRDGFVQFMSAYGSPNYTGPSHLCSSPRRLGQELVLGNRTVADFKGTNCIVIWGANPTDSRNYAEGLIPERFFTVIPQAKKRGAKVIVIDPRQTELATSADEWVNIAVGTDMAFGLSLINVIIDQQLYDREFVEKWTVGFNLLKEHVRELTPEWAEKITEVPAGTIRHIATVYATTKPAAILDGNGLDQHPNVVQTVRVISMLAAITGNIDVSGGNVFAPKPKTAPYPTVHPQVKHLASEVIPLFPRVTAPYMIDALLTGKPYTPRALITHHTNPLLINANYRRVRQALEKLELIVVFDILPTATADLAHIILPAASDFERHGYGAWAGFDGGYVALQQKIIEPIGESRSVFDVEYELARRLGLKQHYPWTTNEEWINYKLSPLNVTFEELQRLHVIPVTPGIEYNKYSAKGFKTPSGKVELYCQKLKDHNQDPVPVFRPFAESQDLIEQYPLVGTTRRPGNYVHTRFRDVACLRKIQPEPLLRIHFRDARLRNIGDGDLAIVESPEGSISIKAMVTDEIRPGFVVVDFGWGNSWDGGPNVNILTSDQARCPLSGATPNRRFRCEITRNPVD
;
A
#
# COMPACT_ATOMS: atom_id res chain seq x y z
N MET A 1 -26.49 -33.94 3.42
CA MET A 1 -25.55 -32.87 2.95
C MET A 1 -26.08 -31.54 3.40
N THR A 2 -25.41 -30.88 4.34
CA THR A 2 -25.79 -29.55 4.81
C THR A 2 -25.28 -28.50 3.84
N GLN A 3 -26.17 -27.69 3.28
CA GLN A 3 -25.83 -26.62 2.36
C GLN A 3 -26.42 -25.31 2.86
N LYS A 4 -25.58 -24.27 3.06
CA LYS A 4 -26.01 -22.98 3.60
C LYS A 4 -25.26 -21.82 2.92
N TRP A 5 -25.97 -20.75 2.58
CA TRP A 5 -25.39 -19.47 2.21
C TRP A 5 -25.11 -18.63 3.46
N MET A 6 -23.89 -18.07 3.54
CA MET A 6 -23.47 -17.20 4.63
C MET A 6 -22.91 -15.90 4.09
N LYS A 7 -23.25 -14.78 4.74
CA LYS A 7 -22.75 -13.44 4.38
C LYS A 7 -21.47 -13.13 5.13
N THR A 8 -20.52 -12.49 4.42
CA THR A 8 -19.29 -11.93 4.97
C THR A 8 -18.73 -10.89 3.99
N PHE A 9 -17.51 -10.41 4.18
CA PHE A 9 -16.82 -9.62 3.16
C PHE A 9 -15.46 -10.23 2.79
N CYS A 10 -15.02 -9.94 1.57
CA CYS A 10 -13.73 -10.41 1.05
C CYS A 10 -12.59 -9.58 1.63
N GLY A 11 -11.67 -10.22 2.36
CA GLY A 11 -10.50 -9.60 2.97
C GLY A 11 -9.24 -9.55 2.07
N TYR A 12 -9.33 -9.79 0.77
CA TYR A 12 -8.13 -9.93 -0.09
C TYR A 12 -7.53 -8.62 -0.56
N CYS A 13 -8.30 -7.55 -0.63
CA CYS A 13 -7.83 -6.21 -0.98
C CYS A 13 -8.71 -5.12 -0.35
N TYR A 14 -8.30 -3.88 -0.43
CA TYR A 14 -9.03 -2.74 0.16
C TYR A 14 -10.41 -2.44 -0.47
N ALA A 15 -10.81 -3.20 -1.48
CA ALA A 15 -12.16 -3.18 -2.02
C ALA A 15 -13.21 -3.68 -1.03
N ASN A 16 -12.84 -4.60 -0.16
CA ASN A 16 -13.70 -5.14 0.89
C ASN A 16 -15.11 -5.52 0.39
N CYS A 17 -15.18 -6.20 -0.78
CA CYS A 17 -16.45 -6.56 -1.38
C CYS A 17 -17.27 -7.45 -0.46
N GLY A 18 -18.55 -7.11 -0.24
CA GLY A 18 -19.49 -8.00 0.43
C GLY A 18 -19.71 -9.25 -0.41
N ILE A 19 -19.76 -10.41 0.21
CA ILE A 19 -19.87 -11.70 -0.46
C ILE A 19 -20.86 -12.62 0.25
N ASN A 20 -21.56 -13.41 -0.57
CA ASN A 20 -22.30 -14.59 -0.13
C ASN A 20 -21.48 -15.83 -0.44
N VAL A 21 -21.25 -16.66 0.57
CA VAL A 21 -20.42 -17.87 0.50
C VAL A 21 -21.31 -19.07 0.69
N LEU A 22 -21.32 -20.01 -0.27
CA LEU A 22 -21.97 -21.29 -0.16
C LEU A 22 -21.06 -22.25 0.60
N VAL A 23 -21.51 -22.72 1.76
CA VAL A 23 -20.84 -23.77 2.52
C VAL A 23 -21.57 -25.07 2.26
N LYS A 24 -20.80 -26.10 1.90
CA LYS A 24 -21.29 -27.47 1.72
C LYS A 24 -20.39 -28.42 2.51
N ASP A 25 -21.00 -29.14 3.45
CA ASP A 25 -20.31 -30.13 4.31
C ASP A 25 -19.02 -29.55 4.96
N GLY A 26 -19.09 -28.34 5.51
CA GLY A 26 -17.98 -27.64 6.18
C GLY A 26 -16.92 -27.06 5.25
N ARG A 27 -17.11 -27.10 3.93
CA ARG A 27 -16.15 -26.57 2.95
C ARG A 27 -16.75 -25.40 2.15
N ILE A 28 -15.91 -24.45 1.77
CA ILE A 28 -16.31 -23.36 0.87
C ILE A 28 -16.51 -23.94 -0.52
N GLY A 29 -17.70 -23.74 -1.06
CA GLY A 29 -18.04 -24.07 -2.43
C GLY A 29 -18.00 -22.84 -3.34
N ARG A 30 -19.17 -22.26 -3.63
CA ARG A 30 -19.32 -21.09 -4.52
C ARG A 30 -19.30 -19.80 -3.72
N VAL A 31 -18.63 -18.77 -4.29
CA VAL A 31 -18.64 -17.39 -3.76
C VAL A 31 -19.20 -16.45 -4.81
N LYS A 32 -20.10 -15.55 -4.40
CA LYS A 32 -20.70 -14.51 -5.24
C LYS A 32 -20.76 -13.18 -4.49
N GLY A 33 -20.80 -12.04 -5.20
CA GLY A 33 -20.98 -10.73 -4.59
C GLY A 33 -22.33 -10.61 -3.88
N ASP A 34 -22.35 -9.86 -2.76
CA ASP A 34 -23.56 -9.50 -2.04
C ASP A 34 -24.12 -8.18 -2.59
N PRO A 35 -25.31 -8.16 -3.22
CA PRO A 35 -25.90 -6.95 -3.76
C PRO A 35 -26.27 -5.91 -2.70
N ASP A 36 -26.52 -6.35 -1.46
CA ASP A 36 -26.93 -5.49 -0.36
C ASP A 36 -25.75 -4.79 0.32
N PHE A 37 -24.51 -5.19 0.01
CA PHE A 37 -23.32 -4.62 0.65
C PHE A 37 -23.00 -3.21 0.08
N PRO A 38 -22.94 -2.14 0.91
CA PRO A 38 -22.92 -0.74 0.46
C PRO A 38 -21.80 -0.40 -0.52
N GLY A 39 -20.56 -0.87 -0.25
CA GLY A 39 -19.39 -0.53 -1.06
C GLY A 39 -19.36 -1.24 -2.41
N SER A 40 -19.68 -2.54 -2.47
CA SER A 40 -19.50 -3.37 -3.68
C SER A 40 -20.80 -3.59 -4.47
N ARG A 41 -21.96 -3.53 -3.82
CA ARG A 41 -23.29 -3.69 -4.45
C ARG A 41 -23.36 -4.87 -5.42
N GLY A 42 -22.88 -6.06 -4.99
CA GLY A 42 -22.89 -7.29 -5.77
C GLY A 42 -21.65 -7.50 -6.66
N TYR A 43 -20.74 -6.55 -6.77
CA TYR A 43 -19.52 -6.76 -7.51
C TYR A 43 -18.54 -7.69 -6.77
N LEU A 44 -17.90 -8.60 -7.53
CA LEU A 44 -16.82 -9.44 -7.05
C LEU A 44 -15.81 -9.71 -8.19
N CYS A 45 -14.54 -9.45 -7.94
CA CYS A 45 -13.48 -9.71 -8.93
C CYS A 45 -13.08 -11.20 -8.95
N PRO A 46 -12.33 -11.66 -9.99
CA PRO A 46 -11.86 -13.05 -10.07
C PRO A 46 -11.13 -13.55 -8.82
N LYS A 47 -10.36 -12.69 -8.14
CA LYS A 47 -9.64 -13.05 -6.89
C LYS A 47 -10.59 -13.43 -5.76
N GLY A 48 -11.64 -12.64 -5.55
CA GLY A 48 -12.66 -12.91 -4.55
C GLY A 48 -13.53 -14.13 -4.92
N ALA A 49 -13.84 -14.31 -6.20
CA ALA A 49 -14.56 -15.48 -6.71
C ALA A 49 -13.77 -16.77 -6.52
N ALA A 50 -12.43 -16.70 -6.55
CA ALA A 50 -11.51 -17.82 -6.34
C ALA A 50 -11.28 -18.18 -4.85
N ALA A 51 -12.01 -17.58 -3.90
CA ALA A 51 -11.76 -17.76 -2.46
C ALA A 51 -11.76 -19.21 -2.01
N ALA A 52 -12.61 -20.06 -2.55
CA ALA A 52 -12.61 -21.50 -2.26
C ALA A 52 -11.27 -22.15 -2.60
N ALA A 53 -10.71 -21.84 -3.77
CA ALA A 53 -9.42 -22.38 -4.20
C ALA A 53 -8.25 -21.85 -3.35
N VAL A 54 -8.33 -20.60 -2.89
CA VAL A 54 -7.33 -20.01 -1.98
C VAL A 54 -7.36 -20.72 -0.62
N VAL A 55 -8.54 -20.84 -0.03
CA VAL A 55 -8.70 -21.40 1.32
C VAL A 55 -8.37 -22.90 1.35
N HIS A 56 -8.73 -23.62 0.30
CA HIS A 56 -8.47 -25.06 0.19
C HIS A 56 -7.24 -25.40 -0.65
N SER A 57 -6.28 -24.47 -0.80
CA SER A 57 -5.02 -24.72 -1.49
C SER A 57 -4.25 -25.87 -0.84
N GLY A 58 -3.67 -26.76 -1.65
CA GLY A 58 -2.82 -27.85 -1.17
C GLY A 58 -1.52 -27.38 -0.51
N ASN A 59 -1.13 -26.11 -0.75
CA ASN A 59 0.08 -25.53 -0.17
C ASN A 59 -0.17 -24.87 1.22
N ARG A 60 -1.38 -24.99 1.78
CA ARG A 60 -1.70 -24.41 3.10
C ARG A 60 -0.81 -24.97 4.20
N LEU A 61 -0.26 -24.07 5.00
CA LEU A 61 0.33 -24.41 6.29
C LEU A 61 -0.79 -24.89 7.23
N GLN A 62 -0.61 -26.09 7.80
CA GLN A 62 -1.65 -26.71 8.62
C GLN A 62 -1.18 -27.00 10.05
N HIS A 63 0.11 -26.99 10.32
CA HIS A 63 0.71 -27.32 11.62
C HIS A 63 1.84 -26.35 11.94
N PRO A 64 2.12 -26.07 13.22
CA PRO A 64 3.34 -25.37 13.62
C PRO A 64 4.58 -26.20 13.23
N LEU A 65 5.60 -25.51 12.74
CA LEU A 65 6.86 -26.09 12.29
C LEU A 65 8.03 -25.45 13.01
N LEU A 66 8.98 -26.23 13.48
CA LEU A 66 10.25 -25.80 14.06
C LEU A 66 11.40 -26.23 13.16
N ARG A 67 12.35 -25.35 12.92
CA ARG A 67 13.58 -25.69 12.20
C ARG A 67 14.57 -26.39 13.13
N THR A 68 14.85 -27.66 12.82
CA THR A 68 15.83 -28.51 13.52
C THR A 68 16.84 -29.03 12.50
N ASN A 69 18.13 -28.81 12.70
CA ASN A 69 19.18 -29.26 11.79
C ASN A 69 18.94 -28.91 10.29
N GLY A 70 18.43 -27.69 10.04
CA GLY A 70 18.17 -27.17 8.69
C GLY A 70 16.85 -27.64 8.06
N ARG A 71 16.07 -28.52 8.71
CA ARG A 71 14.78 -29.04 8.23
C ARG A 71 13.63 -28.59 9.12
N PHE A 72 12.44 -28.48 8.56
CA PHE A 72 11.25 -28.20 9.32
C PHE A 72 10.60 -29.49 9.84
N GLU A 73 10.33 -29.51 11.15
CA GLU A 73 9.66 -30.61 11.83
C GLU A 73 8.34 -30.10 12.41
N ARG A 74 7.28 -30.88 12.29
CA ARG A 74 6.00 -30.60 12.93
C ARG A 74 6.14 -30.67 14.45
N ILE A 75 5.63 -29.63 15.12
CA ILE A 75 5.54 -29.55 16.58
C ILE A 75 4.12 -29.19 17.02
N SER A 76 3.82 -29.37 18.31
CA SER A 76 2.56 -28.90 18.86
C SER A 76 2.55 -27.37 19.04
N TRP A 77 1.36 -26.78 19.06
CA TRP A 77 1.18 -25.35 19.40
C TRP A 77 1.78 -24.99 20.75
N HIS A 78 1.60 -25.85 21.77
CA HIS A 78 2.17 -25.65 23.08
C HIS A 78 3.69 -25.48 22.99
N LYS A 79 4.37 -26.43 22.33
CA LYS A 79 5.84 -26.37 22.13
C LYS A 79 6.26 -25.14 21.33
N ALA A 80 5.51 -24.78 20.28
CA ALA A 80 5.81 -23.60 19.47
C ALA A 80 5.73 -22.30 20.30
N LEU A 81 4.62 -22.10 21.00
CA LEU A 81 4.40 -20.89 21.80
C LEU A 81 5.34 -20.79 22.99
N ASP A 82 5.64 -21.93 23.67
CA ASP A 82 6.62 -21.94 24.76
C ASP A 82 8.02 -21.61 24.25
N THR A 83 8.42 -22.17 23.11
CA THR A 83 9.72 -21.87 22.51
C THR A 83 9.83 -20.39 22.15
N ILE A 84 8.79 -19.82 21.52
CA ILE A 84 8.76 -18.38 21.15
C ILE A 84 8.82 -17.52 22.42
N ALA A 85 7.99 -17.81 23.43
CA ALA A 85 7.95 -17.04 24.67
C ALA A 85 9.28 -17.08 25.43
N THR A 86 9.90 -18.27 25.56
CA THR A 86 11.22 -18.43 26.19
C THR A 86 12.27 -17.58 25.46
N ARG A 87 12.36 -17.71 24.14
CA ARG A 87 13.33 -16.94 23.33
C ARG A 87 13.10 -15.43 23.41
N LEU A 88 11.85 -14.98 23.37
CA LEU A 88 11.50 -13.57 23.51
C LEU A 88 11.84 -13.06 24.94
N HIS A 89 11.65 -13.89 25.95
CA HIS A 89 12.04 -13.54 27.33
C HIS A 89 13.56 -13.37 27.45
N GLU A 90 14.32 -14.34 26.95
CA GLU A 90 15.79 -14.29 26.93
C GLU A 90 16.33 -13.07 26.17
N ILE A 91 15.73 -12.73 25.02
CA ILE A 91 16.12 -11.56 24.22
C ILE A 91 15.81 -10.27 24.97
N ARG A 92 14.63 -10.16 25.58
CA ARG A 92 14.25 -8.99 26.38
C ARG A 92 15.20 -8.77 27.55
N ASP A 93 15.54 -9.83 28.28
CA ASP A 93 16.36 -9.73 29.48
C ASP A 93 17.83 -9.41 29.16
N ARG A 94 18.35 -9.92 28.03
CA ARG A 94 19.76 -9.69 27.62
C ARG A 94 19.98 -8.42 26.79
N HIS A 95 19.00 -8.03 25.98
CA HIS A 95 19.19 -7.02 24.92
C HIS A 95 18.16 -5.89 24.94
N GLY A 96 17.12 -5.99 25.75
CA GLY A 96 16.01 -5.06 25.79
C GLY A 96 14.86 -5.40 24.81
N PRO A 97 13.62 -5.01 25.15
CA PRO A 97 12.44 -5.33 24.36
C PRO A 97 12.45 -4.65 22.98
N GLU A 98 13.12 -3.51 22.83
CA GLU A 98 13.24 -2.76 21.59
C GLU A 98 13.98 -3.54 20.48
N THR A 99 14.76 -4.58 20.83
CA THR A 99 15.49 -5.41 19.86
C THR A 99 14.61 -6.43 19.15
N VAL A 100 13.33 -6.53 19.50
CA VAL A 100 12.34 -7.34 18.79
C VAL A 100 11.62 -6.50 17.75
N LEU A 101 11.64 -6.97 16.52
CA LEU A 101 10.96 -6.34 15.39
C LEU A 101 9.65 -7.06 15.07
N GLN A 102 8.68 -6.33 14.53
CA GLN A 102 7.46 -6.91 13.99
C GLN A 102 7.14 -6.31 12.62
N LEU A 103 6.91 -7.17 11.64
CA LEU A 103 6.43 -6.79 10.31
C LEU A 103 5.10 -7.50 10.01
N ARG A 104 4.11 -6.72 9.57
CA ARG A 104 2.84 -7.26 9.11
C ARG A 104 2.60 -6.94 7.64
N GLY A 105 1.72 -7.71 7.01
CA GLY A 105 1.22 -7.40 5.67
C GLY A 105 0.32 -6.16 5.65
N ALA A 106 -0.35 -5.95 4.54
CA ALA A 106 -1.39 -4.94 4.36
C ALA A 106 -2.77 -5.61 4.51
N PRO A 107 -3.18 -5.98 5.72
CA PRO A 107 -4.44 -6.63 5.95
C PRO A 107 -5.58 -5.63 5.91
N ILE A 108 -6.76 -6.15 5.66
CA ILE A 108 -7.96 -5.37 5.45
C ILE A 108 -8.87 -5.44 6.65
N THR A 109 -8.88 -6.58 7.33
CA THR A 109 -9.60 -6.72 8.58
C THR A 109 -8.86 -6.02 9.71
N GLN A 110 -9.63 -5.41 10.58
CA GLN A 110 -9.08 -4.64 11.68
C GLN A 110 -8.30 -5.53 12.64
N GLU A 111 -8.76 -6.76 12.88
CA GLU A 111 -8.10 -7.75 13.74
C GLU A 111 -6.65 -8.01 13.30
N ILE A 112 -6.40 -8.27 12.00
CA ILE A 112 -5.01 -8.46 11.53
C ILE A 112 -4.22 -7.16 11.52
N ARG A 113 -4.87 -6.03 11.17
CA ARG A 113 -4.20 -4.71 11.18
C ARG A 113 -3.69 -4.35 12.55
N ASP A 114 -4.48 -4.66 13.53
CA ASP A 114 -4.27 -4.32 14.92
C ASP A 114 -3.45 -5.39 15.65
N GLY A 115 -3.44 -6.61 15.11
CA GLY A 115 -2.70 -7.73 15.64
C GLY A 115 -1.20 -7.43 15.79
N PHE A 116 -0.65 -7.91 16.85
CA PHE A 116 0.69 -7.66 17.33
C PHE A 116 1.04 -6.18 17.65
N VAL A 117 0.22 -5.19 17.29
CA VAL A 117 0.44 -3.80 17.71
C VAL A 117 0.32 -3.70 19.24
N GLN A 118 -0.74 -4.31 19.79
CA GLN A 118 -0.93 -4.35 21.23
C GLN A 118 0.13 -5.22 21.91
N PHE A 119 0.44 -6.38 21.31
CA PHE A 119 1.50 -7.26 21.80
C PHE A 119 2.84 -6.54 21.89
N MET A 120 3.29 -5.90 20.81
CA MET A 120 4.56 -5.19 20.76
C MET A 120 4.59 -4.03 21.77
N SER A 121 3.48 -3.29 21.87
CA SER A 121 3.33 -2.23 22.87
C SER A 121 3.43 -2.76 24.30
N ALA A 122 2.72 -3.84 24.63
CA ALA A 122 2.75 -4.48 25.94
C ALA A 122 4.11 -5.12 26.24
N TYR A 123 4.76 -5.71 25.25
CA TYR A 123 6.10 -6.28 25.34
C TYR A 123 7.18 -5.21 25.56
N GLY A 124 6.93 -3.96 25.13
CA GLY A 124 7.81 -2.80 25.27
C GLY A 124 8.63 -2.44 24.02
N SER A 125 8.33 -3.05 22.86
CA SER A 125 9.03 -2.70 21.62
C SER A 125 8.29 -1.65 20.80
N PRO A 126 8.98 -0.56 20.38
CA PRO A 126 8.44 0.44 19.46
C PRO A 126 8.56 0.03 17.98
N ASN A 127 9.22 -1.09 17.66
CA ASN A 127 9.65 -1.46 16.32
C ASN A 127 8.66 -2.39 15.62
N TYR A 128 7.45 -1.88 15.35
CA TYR A 128 6.44 -2.59 14.61
C TYR A 128 5.89 -1.75 13.45
N THR A 129 5.68 -2.39 12.31
CA THR A 129 5.18 -1.70 11.11
C THR A 129 4.53 -2.67 10.11
N GLY A 130 3.84 -2.11 9.13
CA GLY A 130 3.42 -2.79 7.91
C GLY A 130 4.24 -2.32 6.70
N PRO A 131 3.81 -2.62 5.47
CA PRO A 131 4.46 -2.13 4.26
C PRO A 131 4.18 -0.63 4.02
N SER A 132 4.14 0.15 5.11
CA SER A 132 3.65 1.53 5.10
C SER A 132 4.50 2.44 4.21
N HIS A 133 5.81 2.25 4.17
CA HIS A 133 6.73 3.01 3.31
C HIS A 133 6.59 2.69 1.80
N LEU A 134 5.99 1.55 1.46
CA LEU A 134 5.71 1.12 0.07
C LEU A 134 4.25 1.35 -0.34
N CYS A 135 3.46 1.99 0.50
CA CYS A 135 2.03 2.17 0.31
C CYS A 135 1.60 3.58 0.75
N SER A 136 0.33 3.83 0.94
CA SER A 136 -0.28 5.15 1.13
C SER A 136 0.21 6.00 2.31
N SER A 137 1.09 5.50 3.19
CA SER A 137 1.54 6.30 4.34
C SER A 137 2.41 7.52 3.97
N PRO A 138 3.34 7.44 3.00
CA PRO A 138 4.06 8.63 2.52
C PRO A 138 3.13 9.67 1.89
N ARG A 139 2.16 9.24 1.06
CA ARG A 139 1.15 10.15 0.48
C ARG A 139 0.28 10.78 1.55
N ARG A 140 -0.14 9.99 2.54
CA ARG A 140 -0.87 10.51 3.70
C ARG A 140 -0.09 11.59 4.42
N LEU A 141 1.21 11.39 4.69
CA LEU A 141 2.07 12.40 5.31
C LEU A 141 2.10 13.69 4.46
N GLY A 142 2.24 13.57 3.13
CA GLY A 142 2.22 14.71 2.22
C GLY A 142 0.92 15.52 2.31
N GLN A 143 -0.23 14.85 2.31
CA GLN A 143 -1.55 15.50 2.48
C GLN A 143 -1.71 16.12 3.87
N GLU A 144 -1.30 15.43 4.95
CA GLU A 144 -1.38 15.92 6.33
C GLU A 144 -0.50 17.15 6.55
N LEU A 145 0.67 17.24 5.92
CA LEU A 145 1.56 18.40 6.00
C LEU A 145 1.01 19.65 5.30
N VAL A 146 0.07 19.51 4.36
CA VAL A 146 -0.56 20.62 3.64
C VAL A 146 -1.95 20.92 4.17
N LEU A 147 -2.76 19.88 4.39
CA LEU A 147 -4.20 19.99 4.67
C LEU A 147 -4.59 19.62 6.11
N GLY A 148 -3.64 19.12 6.89
CA GLY A 148 -3.87 18.61 8.25
C GLY A 148 -4.63 17.30 8.32
N ASN A 149 -5.08 16.76 7.19
CA ASN A 149 -5.79 15.49 7.11
C ASN A 149 -5.71 14.90 5.69
N ARG A 150 -6.04 13.62 5.58
CA ARG A 150 -6.15 12.93 4.30
C ARG A 150 -7.46 13.26 3.59
N THR A 151 -7.39 13.46 2.26
CA THR A 151 -8.55 13.62 1.39
C THR A 151 -8.76 12.40 0.49
N VAL A 152 -9.97 12.29 -0.06
CA VAL A 152 -10.37 11.32 -1.08
C VAL A 152 -11.08 12.04 -2.23
N ALA A 153 -10.96 11.50 -3.44
CA ALA A 153 -11.61 12.08 -4.63
C ALA A 153 -13.11 11.76 -4.63
N ASP A 154 -13.96 12.77 -4.77
CA ASP A 154 -15.41 12.63 -4.96
C ASP A 154 -15.75 12.68 -6.46
N PHE A 155 -15.86 11.51 -7.09
CA PHE A 155 -16.18 11.45 -8.52
C PHE A 155 -17.68 11.53 -8.84
N LYS A 156 -18.56 11.57 -7.84
CA LYS A 156 -20.01 11.63 -8.08
C LYS A 156 -20.43 12.97 -8.68
N GLY A 157 -19.85 14.05 -8.19
CA GLY A 157 -20.18 15.41 -8.63
C GLY A 157 -19.11 16.12 -9.47
N THR A 158 -18.04 15.43 -9.83
CA THR A 158 -16.89 16.05 -10.50
C THR A 158 -17.12 16.31 -11.98
N ASN A 159 -16.55 17.41 -12.49
CA ASN A 159 -16.49 17.76 -13.93
C ASN A 159 -15.10 17.47 -14.51
N CYS A 160 -14.06 17.31 -13.70
CA CYS A 160 -12.72 16.95 -14.12
C CYS A 160 -12.14 15.88 -13.20
N ILE A 161 -11.84 14.71 -13.75
CA ILE A 161 -11.21 13.57 -13.05
C ILE A 161 -9.75 13.53 -13.44
N VAL A 162 -8.85 13.63 -12.47
CA VAL A 162 -7.41 13.40 -12.66
C VAL A 162 -7.04 12.10 -11.95
N ILE A 163 -6.54 11.12 -12.71
CA ILE A 163 -5.99 9.86 -12.19
C ILE A 163 -4.47 9.93 -12.28
N TRP A 164 -3.79 10.04 -11.15
CA TRP A 164 -2.35 10.28 -11.10
C TRP A 164 -1.61 9.13 -10.44
N GLY A 165 -0.82 8.38 -11.22
CA GLY A 165 -0.08 7.21 -10.73
C GLY A 165 -0.97 6.12 -10.13
N ALA A 166 -2.20 6.01 -10.61
CA ALA A 166 -3.21 5.05 -10.15
C ALA A 166 -3.78 4.25 -11.31
N ASN A 167 -4.06 2.97 -11.09
CA ASN A 167 -4.80 2.14 -12.05
C ASN A 167 -5.96 1.42 -11.35
N PRO A 168 -7.08 2.10 -11.11
CA PRO A 168 -8.22 1.53 -10.40
C PRO A 168 -8.93 0.43 -11.18
N THR A 169 -8.85 0.41 -12.52
CA THR A 169 -9.45 -0.65 -13.36
C THR A 169 -8.71 -1.97 -13.20
N ASP A 170 -7.38 -1.96 -13.15
CA ASP A 170 -6.55 -3.15 -12.96
C ASP A 170 -6.64 -3.68 -11.50
N SER A 171 -6.64 -2.80 -10.52
CA SER A 171 -6.88 -3.17 -9.12
C SER A 171 -8.32 -3.58 -8.84
N ARG A 172 -9.24 -3.29 -9.78
CA ARG A 172 -10.68 -3.58 -9.75
C ARG A 172 -11.47 -2.85 -8.69
N ASN A 173 -10.81 -2.12 -7.84
CA ASN A 173 -11.42 -1.21 -6.89
C ASN A 173 -10.34 -0.46 -6.11
N TYR A 174 -10.58 0.79 -5.81
CA TYR A 174 -9.58 1.56 -5.13
C TYR A 174 -10.17 2.71 -4.32
N ALA A 175 -9.95 2.69 -3.05
CA ALA A 175 -10.12 3.85 -2.20
C ALA A 175 -9.17 3.83 -1.01
N GLU A 176 -8.06 3.10 -1.09
CA GLU A 176 -7.04 3.03 -0.05
C GLU A 176 -7.60 2.80 1.36
N GLY A 177 -8.65 1.98 1.45
CA GLY A 177 -9.28 1.63 2.71
C GLY A 177 -10.10 2.75 3.37
N LEU A 178 -10.37 3.86 2.68
CA LEU A 178 -11.22 4.93 3.18
C LEU A 178 -12.66 4.79 2.69
N ILE A 179 -12.89 4.85 1.38
CA ILE A 179 -14.20 4.70 0.76
C ILE A 179 -14.10 3.63 -0.32
N PRO A 180 -14.79 2.49 -0.17
CA PRO A 180 -14.93 1.53 -1.24
C PRO A 180 -15.80 2.11 -2.35
N GLU A 181 -15.22 2.37 -3.52
CA GLU A 181 -15.93 2.85 -4.69
C GLU A 181 -15.69 1.95 -5.91
N ARG A 182 -16.70 1.83 -6.76
CA ARG A 182 -16.61 1.08 -8.01
C ARG A 182 -16.15 1.97 -9.15
N PHE A 183 -14.86 2.27 -9.21
CA PHE A 183 -14.29 3.20 -10.19
C PHE A 183 -14.59 2.83 -11.64
N PHE A 184 -14.68 1.54 -11.98
CA PHE A 184 -15.11 1.08 -13.30
C PHE A 184 -16.59 1.39 -13.62
N THR A 185 -17.39 1.85 -12.65
CA THR A 185 -18.75 2.34 -12.85
C THR A 185 -18.80 3.86 -12.72
N VAL A 186 -18.17 4.42 -11.70
CA VAL A 186 -18.25 5.85 -11.36
C VAL A 186 -17.57 6.72 -12.43
N ILE A 187 -16.39 6.33 -12.92
CA ILE A 187 -15.68 7.09 -13.99
C ILE A 187 -16.47 7.10 -15.30
N PRO A 188 -16.95 5.97 -15.86
CA PRO A 188 -17.79 5.99 -17.03
C PRO A 188 -19.10 6.79 -16.85
N GLN A 189 -19.71 6.76 -15.68
CA GLN A 189 -20.89 7.58 -15.39
C GLN A 189 -20.56 9.06 -15.37
N ALA A 190 -19.42 9.47 -14.81
CA ALA A 190 -18.96 10.85 -14.84
C ALA A 190 -18.70 11.33 -16.29
N LYS A 191 -18.03 10.51 -17.11
CA LYS A 191 -17.83 10.79 -18.55
C LYS A 191 -19.16 10.99 -19.30
N LYS A 192 -20.16 10.14 -19.02
CA LYS A 192 -21.50 10.31 -19.63
C LYS A 192 -22.17 11.63 -19.25
N ARG A 193 -21.83 12.22 -18.11
CA ARG A 193 -22.28 13.57 -17.70
C ARG A 193 -21.44 14.70 -18.32
N GLY A 194 -20.40 14.38 -19.09
CA GLY A 194 -19.51 15.35 -19.71
C GLY A 194 -18.23 15.65 -18.92
N ALA A 195 -17.96 14.93 -17.85
CA ALA A 195 -16.73 15.11 -17.11
C ALA A 195 -15.49 14.74 -17.95
N LYS A 196 -14.46 15.59 -17.89
CA LYS A 196 -13.14 15.32 -18.50
C LYS A 196 -12.36 14.32 -17.65
N VAL A 197 -11.65 13.39 -18.29
CA VAL A 197 -10.78 12.41 -17.63
C VAL A 197 -9.36 12.56 -18.12
N ILE A 198 -8.46 12.88 -17.20
CA ILE A 198 -7.02 13.03 -17.42
C ILE A 198 -6.32 11.88 -16.69
N VAL A 199 -5.48 11.11 -17.37
CA VAL A 199 -4.68 10.04 -16.80
C VAL A 199 -3.20 10.37 -16.91
N ILE A 200 -2.49 10.41 -15.78
CA ILE A 200 -1.04 10.65 -15.69
C ILE A 200 -0.40 9.33 -15.26
N ASP A 201 0.15 8.59 -16.21
CA ASP A 201 0.80 7.28 -16.02
C ASP A 201 1.81 7.05 -17.16
N PRO A 202 3.00 6.50 -16.90
CA PRO A 202 3.98 6.19 -17.95
C PRO A 202 3.56 5.04 -18.86
N ARG A 203 2.48 4.34 -18.54
CA ARG A 203 1.93 3.22 -19.32
C ARG A 203 0.57 3.60 -19.88
N GLN A 204 0.29 3.15 -21.09
CA GLN A 204 -1.05 3.23 -21.65
C GLN A 204 -1.96 2.15 -21.03
N THR A 205 -2.50 2.46 -19.87
CA THR A 205 -3.43 1.57 -19.15
C THR A 205 -4.79 1.54 -19.84
N GLU A 206 -5.63 0.55 -19.55
CA GLU A 206 -7.03 0.50 -20.03
C GLU A 206 -7.77 1.83 -19.80
N LEU A 207 -7.51 2.45 -18.63
CA LEU A 207 -8.11 3.74 -18.33
C LEU A 207 -7.48 4.88 -19.13
N ALA A 208 -6.17 4.87 -19.35
CA ALA A 208 -5.48 5.84 -20.20
C ALA A 208 -5.97 5.78 -21.67
N THR A 209 -6.22 4.57 -22.20
CA THR A 209 -6.78 4.39 -23.54
C THR A 209 -8.19 5.00 -23.67
N SER A 210 -8.97 5.03 -22.60
CA SER A 210 -10.33 5.58 -22.59
C SER A 210 -10.43 7.03 -22.06
N ALA A 211 -9.31 7.63 -21.63
CA ALA A 211 -9.24 9.00 -21.12
C ALA A 211 -9.41 10.03 -22.24
N ASP A 212 -9.80 11.26 -21.87
CA ASP A 212 -9.78 12.39 -22.80
C ASP A 212 -8.34 12.88 -23.04
N GLU A 213 -7.50 12.78 -22.00
CA GLU A 213 -6.08 13.12 -22.03
C GLU A 213 -5.25 12.06 -21.33
N TRP A 214 -4.22 11.52 -22.02
CA TRP A 214 -3.19 10.69 -21.40
C TRP A 214 -1.85 11.39 -21.41
N VAL A 215 -1.32 11.63 -20.21
CA VAL A 215 -0.01 12.23 -19.98
C VAL A 215 1.00 11.13 -19.77
N ASN A 216 1.79 10.81 -20.79
CA ASN A 216 2.86 9.82 -20.73
C ASN A 216 4.12 10.44 -20.11
N ILE A 217 4.19 10.42 -18.79
CA ILE A 217 5.22 11.06 -18.00
C ILE A 217 6.46 10.16 -17.78
N ALA A 218 7.65 10.73 -17.71
CA ALA A 218 8.85 10.03 -17.26
C ALA A 218 8.73 9.58 -15.80
N VAL A 219 9.14 8.33 -15.51
CA VAL A 219 8.98 7.73 -14.17
C VAL A 219 9.73 8.51 -13.11
N GLY A 220 9.01 8.91 -12.05
CA GLY A 220 9.58 9.62 -10.89
C GLY A 220 9.75 11.13 -11.08
N THR A 221 9.19 11.70 -12.14
CA THR A 221 9.24 13.15 -12.43
C THR A 221 7.93 13.89 -12.12
N ASP A 222 6.99 13.21 -11.50
CA ASP A 222 5.66 13.69 -11.14
C ASP A 222 5.67 15.03 -10.41
N MET A 223 6.67 15.25 -9.55
CA MET A 223 6.81 16.50 -8.81
C MET A 223 7.17 17.68 -9.73
N ALA A 224 8.05 17.49 -10.71
CA ALA A 224 8.40 18.54 -11.67
C ALA A 224 7.19 18.90 -12.53
N PHE A 225 6.41 17.92 -12.96
CA PHE A 225 5.15 18.12 -13.67
C PHE A 225 4.16 18.95 -12.82
N GLY A 226 3.92 18.54 -11.58
CA GLY A 226 2.99 19.23 -10.69
C GLY A 226 3.40 20.65 -10.32
N LEU A 227 4.70 20.90 -10.09
CA LEU A 227 5.23 22.26 -9.85
C LEU A 227 5.01 23.17 -11.05
N SER A 228 5.20 22.64 -12.26
CA SER A 228 4.95 23.39 -13.48
C SER A 228 3.46 23.67 -13.74
N LEU A 229 2.56 22.72 -13.37
CA LEU A 229 1.11 23.02 -13.37
C LEU A 229 0.78 24.19 -12.43
N ILE A 230 1.37 24.22 -11.22
CA ILE A 230 1.20 25.34 -10.27
C ILE A 230 1.75 26.65 -10.85
N ASN A 231 2.93 26.60 -11.51
CA ASN A 231 3.49 27.77 -12.19
C ASN A 231 2.49 28.39 -13.19
N VAL A 232 1.95 27.57 -14.11
CA VAL A 232 0.97 28.04 -15.12
C VAL A 232 -0.28 28.61 -14.46
N ILE A 233 -0.82 27.92 -13.44
CA ILE A 233 -2.04 28.36 -12.74
C ILE A 233 -1.83 29.70 -12.05
N ILE A 234 -0.67 29.94 -11.45
CA ILE A 234 -0.34 31.20 -10.78
C ILE A 234 -0.06 32.31 -11.80
N ASP A 235 0.73 32.04 -12.82
CA ASP A 235 1.10 32.99 -13.87
C ASP A 235 -0.14 33.51 -14.63
N GLN A 236 -1.04 32.60 -15.03
CA GLN A 236 -2.29 32.93 -15.72
C GLN A 236 -3.43 33.33 -14.76
N GLN A 237 -3.18 33.43 -13.46
CA GLN A 237 -4.16 33.82 -12.43
C GLN A 237 -5.42 32.93 -12.40
N LEU A 238 -5.27 31.63 -12.70
CA LEU A 238 -6.36 30.63 -12.71
C LEU A 238 -6.69 30.07 -11.32
N TYR A 239 -5.98 30.49 -10.27
CA TYR A 239 -6.22 30.06 -8.91
C TYR A 239 -7.46 30.74 -8.30
N ASP A 240 -8.04 30.14 -7.27
CA ASP A 240 -9.15 30.69 -6.50
C ASP A 240 -8.62 31.78 -5.54
N ARG A 241 -8.79 33.06 -5.91
CA ARG A 241 -8.24 34.19 -5.15
C ARG A 241 -8.80 34.25 -3.73
N GLU A 242 -10.12 34.10 -3.58
CA GLU A 242 -10.78 34.20 -2.28
C GLU A 242 -10.31 33.10 -1.35
N PHE A 243 -10.25 31.84 -1.85
CA PHE A 243 -9.75 30.71 -1.07
C PHE A 243 -8.28 30.90 -0.68
N VAL A 244 -7.43 31.32 -1.61
CA VAL A 244 -6.00 31.53 -1.37
C VAL A 244 -5.76 32.60 -0.31
N GLU A 245 -6.43 33.74 -0.41
CA GLU A 245 -6.26 34.87 0.56
C GLU A 245 -6.74 34.48 1.96
N LYS A 246 -7.89 33.82 2.05
CA LYS A 246 -8.53 33.53 3.33
C LYS A 246 -7.98 32.26 3.98
N TRP A 247 -7.72 31.21 3.20
CA TRP A 247 -7.52 29.86 3.71
C TRP A 247 -6.12 29.29 3.48
N THR A 248 -5.15 30.06 2.98
CA THR A 248 -3.78 29.56 2.82
C THR A 248 -2.74 30.39 3.58
N VAL A 249 -1.59 29.78 3.85
CA VAL A 249 -0.37 30.46 4.31
C VAL A 249 0.80 30.11 3.39
N GLY A 250 1.68 31.08 3.12
CA GLY A 250 2.88 30.87 2.31
C GLY A 250 2.67 30.98 0.79
N PHE A 251 1.53 31.51 0.29
CA PHE A 251 1.27 31.63 -1.14
C PHE A 251 2.33 32.44 -1.90
N ASN A 252 2.77 33.57 -1.36
CA ASN A 252 3.79 34.40 -2.01
C ASN A 252 5.16 33.67 -2.08
N LEU A 253 5.50 32.85 -1.08
CA LEU A 253 6.69 32.03 -1.09
C LEU A 253 6.59 30.91 -2.14
N LEU A 254 5.44 30.28 -2.27
CA LEU A 254 5.19 29.30 -3.33
C LEU A 254 5.25 29.95 -4.71
N LYS A 255 4.61 31.11 -4.89
CA LYS A 255 4.63 31.88 -6.16
C LYS A 255 6.05 32.22 -6.61
N GLU A 256 6.86 32.72 -5.69
CA GLU A 256 8.27 33.02 -5.98
C GLU A 256 9.05 31.77 -6.32
N HIS A 257 8.85 30.69 -5.55
CA HIS A 257 9.53 29.41 -5.74
C HIS A 257 9.24 28.79 -7.13
N VAL A 258 7.99 28.82 -7.59
CA VAL A 258 7.63 28.20 -8.87
C VAL A 258 7.86 29.10 -10.08
N ARG A 259 8.29 30.33 -9.93
CA ARG A 259 8.40 31.32 -11.02
C ARG A 259 9.24 30.80 -12.18
N GLU A 260 10.37 30.16 -11.90
CA GLU A 260 11.28 29.61 -12.90
C GLU A 260 10.98 28.14 -13.30
N LEU A 261 10.00 27.50 -12.65
CA LEU A 261 9.63 26.10 -12.91
C LEU A 261 8.58 26.02 -14.02
N THR A 262 8.92 26.61 -15.17
CA THR A 262 8.04 26.77 -16.33
C THR A 262 7.72 25.44 -17.02
N PRO A 263 6.73 25.39 -17.92
CA PRO A 263 6.48 24.21 -18.73
C PRO A 263 7.69 23.73 -19.55
N GLU A 264 8.52 24.67 -20.05
CA GLU A 264 9.75 24.35 -20.79
C GLU A 264 10.84 23.74 -19.88
N TRP A 265 10.92 24.16 -18.62
CA TRP A 265 11.76 23.52 -17.64
C TRP A 265 11.27 22.09 -17.35
N ALA A 266 9.98 21.91 -17.15
CA ALA A 266 9.40 20.59 -16.83
C ALA A 266 9.44 19.63 -18.03
N GLU A 267 9.28 20.11 -19.27
CA GLU A 267 9.40 19.30 -20.50
C GLU A 267 10.73 18.55 -20.56
N LYS A 268 11.85 19.21 -20.24
CA LYS A 268 13.20 18.63 -20.22
C LYS A 268 13.36 17.50 -19.19
N ILE A 269 12.52 17.49 -18.16
CA ILE A 269 12.60 16.53 -17.04
C ILE A 269 11.57 15.42 -17.21
N THR A 270 10.36 15.79 -17.58
CA THR A 270 9.19 14.91 -17.59
C THR A 270 8.96 14.25 -18.95
N GLU A 271 9.61 14.76 -19.99
CA GLU A 271 9.38 14.41 -21.39
C GLU A 271 7.92 14.64 -21.86
N VAL A 272 7.18 15.46 -21.10
CA VAL A 272 5.84 15.93 -21.48
C VAL A 272 5.96 17.28 -22.15
N PRO A 273 5.43 17.45 -23.39
CA PRO A 273 5.55 18.72 -24.11
C PRO A 273 5.00 19.91 -23.32
N ALA A 274 5.71 21.04 -23.35
CA ALA A 274 5.33 22.27 -22.62
C ALA A 274 3.91 22.72 -22.96
N GLY A 275 3.48 22.57 -24.21
CA GLY A 275 2.10 22.83 -24.64
C GLY A 275 1.08 21.96 -23.92
N THR A 276 1.37 20.66 -23.76
CA THR A 276 0.51 19.73 -23.01
C THR A 276 0.43 20.13 -21.54
N ILE A 277 1.56 20.51 -20.91
CA ILE A 277 1.58 20.96 -19.50
C ILE A 277 0.65 22.17 -19.32
N ARG A 278 0.74 23.19 -20.21
CA ARG A 278 -0.14 24.37 -20.18
C ARG A 278 -1.60 23.97 -20.35
N HIS A 279 -1.89 23.11 -21.31
CA HIS A 279 -3.23 22.63 -21.58
C HIS A 279 -3.83 21.94 -20.34
N ILE A 280 -3.12 20.97 -19.74
CA ILE A 280 -3.58 20.24 -18.55
C ILE A 280 -3.79 21.18 -17.37
N ALA A 281 -2.89 22.14 -17.14
CA ALA A 281 -3.03 23.13 -16.08
C ALA A 281 -4.31 23.97 -16.25
N THR A 282 -4.57 24.43 -17.47
CA THR A 282 -5.76 25.21 -17.80
C THR A 282 -7.03 24.39 -17.65
N VAL A 283 -7.09 23.17 -18.24
CA VAL A 283 -8.25 22.29 -18.15
C VAL A 283 -8.58 21.99 -16.67
N TYR A 284 -7.58 21.60 -15.86
CA TYR A 284 -7.79 21.30 -14.45
C TYR A 284 -8.29 22.50 -13.65
N ALA A 285 -7.72 23.68 -13.87
CA ALA A 285 -8.07 24.87 -13.09
C ALA A 285 -9.43 25.48 -13.47
N THR A 286 -9.88 25.30 -14.73
CA THR A 286 -11.12 25.91 -15.24
C THR A 286 -12.31 24.97 -15.29
N THR A 287 -12.10 23.65 -15.31
CA THR A 287 -13.18 22.62 -15.34
C THR A 287 -13.50 22.18 -13.90
N LYS A 288 -14.28 23.01 -13.21
CA LYS A 288 -14.61 22.80 -11.78
C LYS A 288 -16.01 22.19 -11.59
N PRO A 289 -16.24 21.43 -10.50
CA PRO A 289 -15.27 20.92 -9.55
C PRO A 289 -14.36 19.86 -10.16
N ALA A 290 -13.11 19.76 -9.68
CA ALA A 290 -12.13 18.81 -10.13
C ALA A 290 -11.62 17.93 -8.98
N ALA A 291 -11.44 16.64 -9.22
CA ALA A 291 -10.96 15.67 -8.22
C ALA A 291 -9.73 14.92 -8.71
N ILE A 292 -8.72 14.80 -7.85
CA ILE A 292 -7.49 14.06 -8.12
C ILE A 292 -7.48 12.75 -7.30
N LEU A 293 -7.34 11.62 -7.99
CA LEU A 293 -7.01 10.33 -7.37
C LEU A 293 -5.51 10.09 -7.52
N ASP A 294 -4.78 10.27 -6.45
CA ASP A 294 -3.37 9.94 -6.33
C ASP A 294 -3.19 8.44 -5.99
N GLY A 295 -2.26 7.77 -6.65
CA GLY A 295 -2.12 6.33 -6.52
C GLY A 295 -0.75 5.82 -6.09
N ASN A 296 -0.65 4.49 -5.94
CA ASN A 296 0.58 3.80 -5.51
C ASN A 296 1.74 3.95 -6.51
N GLY A 297 1.51 4.42 -7.72
CA GLY A 297 2.57 4.81 -8.64
C GLY A 297 3.51 5.86 -8.04
N LEU A 298 2.98 6.71 -7.16
CA LEU A 298 3.72 7.79 -6.49
C LEU A 298 4.46 7.32 -5.21
N ASP A 299 4.00 6.25 -4.55
CA ASP A 299 4.44 5.89 -3.19
C ASP A 299 5.89 5.41 -3.11
N GLN A 300 6.40 4.80 -4.16
CA GLN A 300 7.69 4.11 -4.14
C GLN A 300 8.75 4.91 -4.91
N HIS A 301 8.90 6.17 -4.51
CA HIS A 301 9.88 7.12 -5.05
C HIS A 301 10.48 7.99 -3.94
N PRO A 302 11.73 8.46 -4.09
CA PRO A 302 12.40 9.32 -3.10
C PRO A 302 11.68 10.64 -2.83
N ASN A 303 10.97 11.18 -3.81
CA ASN A 303 10.27 12.47 -3.72
C ASN A 303 8.80 12.36 -3.28
N VAL A 304 8.31 11.18 -2.94
CA VAL A 304 6.86 10.90 -2.76
C VAL A 304 6.13 11.90 -1.87
N VAL A 305 6.67 12.21 -0.68
CA VAL A 305 5.99 13.12 0.27
C VAL A 305 5.86 14.52 -0.31
N GLN A 306 6.93 15.03 -0.91
CA GLN A 306 6.93 16.34 -1.55
C GLN A 306 6.06 16.37 -2.82
N THR A 307 6.05 15.30 -3.62
CA THR A 307 5.16 15.16 -4.78
C THR A 307 3.68 15.26 -4.37
N VAL A 308 3.29 14.59 -3.29
CA VAL A 308 1.89 14.62 -2.83
C VAL A 308 1.55 15.95 -2.15
N ARG A 309 2.52 16.64 -1.56
CA ARG A 309 2.34 18.03 -1.15
C ARG A 309 1.99 18.92 -2.34
N VAL A 310 2.73 18.81 -3.47
CA VAL A 310 2.43 19.55 -4.72
C VAL A 310 1.01 19.24 -5.21
N ILE A 311 0.60 17.97 -5.26
CA ILE A 311 -0.75 17.57 -5.68
C ILE A 311 -1.82 18.18 -4.74
N SER A 312 -1.58 18.17 -3.43
CA SER A 312 -2.49 18.76 -2.44
C SER A 312 -2.57 20.30 -2.56
N MET A 313 -1.44 20.94 -2.83
CA MET A 313 -1.38 22.39 -3.09
C MET A 313 -2.14 22.75 -4.37
N LEU A 314 -1.98 21.97 -5.44
CA LEU A 314 -2.69 22.15 -6.71
C LEU A 314 -4.22 22.12 -6.50
N ALA A 315 -4.72 21.12 -5.76
CA ALA A 315 -6.14 21.01 -5.42
C ALA A 315 -6.62 22.19 -4.55
N ALA A 316 -5.79 22.65 -3.61
CA ALA A 316 -6.13 23.75 -2.71
C ALA A 316 -6.17 25.10 -3.40
N ILE A 317 -5.12 25.47 -4.15
CA ILE A 317 -5.08 26.81 -4.80
C ILE A 317 -6.17 26.97 -5.87
N THR A 318 -6.71 25.87 -6.40
CA THR A 318 -7.83 25.88 -7.35
C THR A 318 -9.20 25.78 -6.70
N GLY A 319 -9.30 25.76 -5.35
CA GLY A 319 -10.57 25.70 -4.62
C GLY A 319 -11.28 24.35 -4.70
N ASN A 320 -10.56 23.28 -5.01
CA ASN A 320 -11.11 21.91 -5.16
C ASN A 320 -11.01 21.07 -3.87
N ILE A 321 -10.85 21.70 -2.69
CA ILE A 321 -10.75 21.02 -1.39
C ILE A 321 -12.04 21.14 -0.61
N ASP A 322 -12.51 20.01 -0.11
CA ASP A 322 -13.70 19.81 0.74
C ASP A 322 -14.99 20.36 0.10
N VAL A 323 -15.04 20.36 -1.23
CA VAL A 323 -16.23 20.71 -2.04
C VAL A 323 -16.78 19.44 -2.72
N SER A 324 -18.09 19.44 -2.99
CA SER A 324 -18.70 18.33 -3.75
C SER A 324 -18.06 18.22 -5.13
N GLY A 325 -17.66 17.02 -5.52
CA GLY A 325 -16.94 16.75 -6.76
C GLY A 325 -15.45 17.10 -6.75
N GLY A 326 -14.90 17.52 -5.61
CA GLY A 326 -13.48 17.80 -5.39
C GLY A 326 -12.78 16.70 -4.56
N ASN A 327 -11.71 17.08 -3.87
CA ASN A 327 -11.02 16.24 -2.90
C ASN A 327 -11.58 16.53 -1.49
N VAL A 328 -12.21 15.56 -0.84
CA VAL A 328 -13.00 15.75 0.37
C VAL A 328 -12.44 15.01 1.58
N PHE A 329 -12.69 15.55 2.77
CA PHE A 329 -12.35 14.88 4.04
C PHE A 329 -13.44 13.88 4.42
N ALA A 330 -13.16 12.58 4.25
CA ALA A 330 -14.12 11.52 4.57
C ALA A 330 -14.01 11.11 6.05
N PRO A 331 -15.09 11.22 6.84
CA PRO A 331 -15.11 10.77 8.22
C PRO A 331 -15.06 9.24 8.28
N LYS A 332 -14.06 8.70 8.96
CA LYS A 332 -13.99 7.26 9.24
C LYS A 332 -14.67 6.97 10.57
N PRO A 333 -15.45 5.86 10.69
CA PRO A 333 -15.97 5.43 11.98
C PRO A 333 -14.87 5.30 13.03
N LYS A 334 -15.07 5.90 14.20
CA LYS A 334 -14.08 5.88 15.29
C LYS A 334 -14.32 4.63 16.14
N THR A 335 -13.36 3.72 16.14
CA THR A 335 -13.34 2.55 17.02
C THR A 335 -12.50 2.83 18.27
N ALA A 336 -12.72 2.06 19.34
CA ALA A 336 -11.94 2.21 20.57
C ALA A 336 -10.42 2.10 20.29
N PRO A 337 -9.59 2.92 20.94
CA PRO A 337 -8.14 2.78 20.87
C PRO A 337 -7.69 1.45 21.48
N TYR A 338 -6.44 1.09 21.27
CA TYR A 338 -5.82 0.01 22.07
C TYR A 338 -5.46 0.52 23.45
N PRO A 339 -5.46 -0.34 24.46
CA PRO A 339 -4.70 -0.10 25.67
C PRO A 339 -3.22 -0.15 25.33
N THR A 340 -2.64 0.98 24.90
CA THR A 340 -1.22 1.04 24.56
C THR A 340 -0.38 1.34 25.77
N VAL A 341 0.70 0.59 25.94
CA VAL A 341 1.84 0.96 26.78
C VAL A 341 2.80 1.75 25.91
N HIS A 342 3.19 2.94 26.33
CA HIS A 342 4.17 3.71 25.57
C HIS A 342 5.57 3.15 25.83
N PRO A 343 6.28 2.65 24.80
CA PRO A 343 7.65 2.19 24.97
C PRO A 343 8.55 3.30 25.49
N GLN A 344 9.46 2.96 26.39
CA GLN A 344 10.45 3.91 26.93
C GLN A 344 11.46 4.35 25.88
N VAL A 345 11.70 3.51 24.87
CA VAL A 345 12.68 3.74 23.81
C VAL A 345 11.96 4.14 22.53
N LYS A 346 12.53 5.07 21.77
CA LYS A 346 12.04 5.45 20.46
C LYS A 346 12.34 4.37 19.42
N HIS A 347 11.55 4.32 18.34
CA HIS A 347 11.80 3.36 17.25
C HIS A 347 13.11 3.68 16.50
N LEU A 348 13.70 2.65 15.86
CA LEU A 348 15.00 2.68 15.17
C LEU A 348 15.24 3.88 14.24
N ALA A 349 14.19 4.40 13.61
CA ALA A 349 14.30 5.47 12.61
C ALA A 349 13.80 6.82 13.11
N SER A 350 13.53 6.98 14.40
CA SER A 350 12.88 8.19 14.95
C SER A 350 13.69 9.48 14.79
N GLU A 351 15.03 9.37 14.71
CA GLU A 351 15.91 10.52 14.48
C GLU A 351 16.08 10.84 13.00
N VAL A 352 15.96 9.83 12.13
CA VAL A 352 16.16 9.96 10.68
C VAL A 352 14.91 10.41 9.97
N ILE A 353 13.73 9.89 10.39
CA ILE A 353 12.41 10.25 9.83
C ILE A 353 11.46 10.68 10.96
N PRO A 354 11.76 11.78 11.67
CA PRO A 354 11.05 12.17 12.91
C PRO A 354 9.57 12.51 12.67
N LEU A 355 9.19 12.86 11.46
CA LEU A 355 7.81 13.16 11.08
C LEU A 355 7.00 11.92 10.68
N PHE A 356 7.66 10.77 10.49
CA PHE A 356 6.97 9.52 10.16
C PHE A 356 6.69 8.73 11.44
N PRO A 357 5.44 8.33 11.70
CA PRO A 357 5.03 7.89 13.03
C PRO A 357 5.54 6.50 13.45
N ARG A 358 6.23 5.79 12.56
CA ARG A 358 6.69 4.40 12.80
C ARG A 358 7.99 4.12 12.06
N VAL A 359 8.73 3.14 12.54
CA VAL A 359 9.86 2.57 11.83
C VAL A 359 9.42 2.02 10.46
N THR A 360 10.32 2.00 9.49
CA THR A 360 10.08 1.36 8.19
C THR A 360 11.12 0.27 7.91
N ALA A 361 10.75 -0.72 7.09
CA ALA A 361 11.59 -1.89 6.86
C ALA A 361 13.03 -1.56 6.40
N PRO A 362 13.30 -0.56 5.55
CA PRO A 362 14.67 -0.22 5.17
C PRO A 362 15.57 0.14 6.36
N TYR A 363 15.04 0.83 7.36
CA TYR A 363 15.82 1.17 8.57
C TYR A 363 15.97 -0.03 9.53
N MET A 364 15.01 -0.96 9.55
CA MET A 364 15.18 -2.24 10.25
C MET A 364 16.31 -3.06 9.61
N ILE A 365 16.38 -3.08 8.28
CA ILE A 365 17.44 -3.76 7.51
C ILE A 365 18.80 -3.12 7.80
N ASP A 366 18.88 -1.80 7.79
CA ASP A 366 20.12 -1.09 8.13
C ASP A 366 20.60 -1.42 9.54
N ALA A 367 19.70 -1.38 10.52
CA ALA A 367 20.03 -1.70 11.92
C ALA A 367 20.53 -3.14 12.09
N LEU A 368 19.93 -4.10 11.36
CA LEU A 368 20.41 -5.49 11.34
C LEU A 368 21.79 -5.64 10.73
N LEU A 369 22.11 -4.85 9.71
CA LEU A 369 23.41 -4.92 9.03
C LEU A 369 24.50 -4.15 9.76
N THR A 370 24.19 -3.00 10.35
CA THR A 370 25.15 -2.06 10.94
C THR A 370 25.22 -2.10 12.47
N GLY A 371 24.21 -2.62 13.14
CA GLY A 371 24.08 -2.58 14.58
C GLY A 371 23.65 -1.22 15.16
N LYS A 372 23.27 -0.24 14.31
CA LYS A 372 22.94 1.12 14.74
C LYS A 372 21.46 1.44 14.52
N PRO A 373 20.80 2.18 15.44
CA PRO A 373 21.30 2.66 16.75
C PRO A 373 21.47 1.54 17.79
N TYR A 374 20.85 0.39 17.57
CA TYR A 374 21.00 -0.86 18.32
C TYR A 374 20.73 -2.06 17.40
N THR A 375 21.25 -3.25 17.77
CA THR A 375 21.12 -4.46 16.94
C THR A 375 19.83 -5.19 17.23
N PRO A 376 18.88 -5.28 16.28
CA PRO A 376 17.72 -6.15 16.43
C PRO A 376 18.12 -7.63 16.54
N ARG A 377 17.35 -8.43 17.30
CA ARG A 377 17.62 -9.83 17.59
C ARG A 377 16.53 -10.78 17.10
N ALA A 378 15.30 -10.32 17.10
CA ALA A 378 14.17 -11.15 16.68
C ALA A 378 13.25 -10.42 15.69
N LEU A 379 12.58 -11.18 14.86
CA LEU A 379 11.54 -10.73 13.96
C LEU A 379 10.31 -11.63 14.04
N ILE A 380 9.17 -11.02 14.28
CA ILE A 380 7.86 -11.65 14.13
C ILE A 380 7.21 -11.10 12.86
N THR A 381 6.85 -11.97 11.93
CA THR A 381 6.08 -11.56 10.75
C THR A 381 4.72 -12.20 10.73
N HIS A 382 3.70 -11.48 10.28
CA HIS A 382 2.41 -12.08 9.98
C HIS A 382 1.78 -11.51 8.70
N HIS A 383 1.27 -12.42 7.86
CA HIS A 383 0.60 -12.08 6.59
C HIS A 383 1.46 -11.20 5.68
N THR A 384 2.79 -11.36 5.69
CA THR A 384 3.74 -10.57 4.90
C THR A 384 4.92 -11.41 4.45
N ASN A 385 5.53 -10.99 3.33
CA ASN A 385 6.70 -11.62 2.76
C ASN A 385 7.84 -10.59 2.57
N PRO A 386 8.50 -10.15 3.67
CA PRO A 386 9.51 -9.09 3.65
C PRO A 386 10.63 -9.33 2.63
N LEU A 387 11.03 -10.58 2.43
CA LEU A 387 12.08 -10.96 1.51
C LEU A 387 11.72 -10.64 0.04
N LEU A 388 10.43 -10.70 -0.32
CA LEU A 388 10.01 -10.42 -1.71
C LEU A 388 9.50 -9.01 -1.95
N ILE A 389 9.07 -8.29 -0.90
CA ILE A 389 8.42 -6.98 -1.10
C ILE A 389 9.34 -5.78 -0.95
N ASN A 390 10.46 -5.92 -0.24
CA ASN A 390 11.41 -4.84 -0.04
C ASN A 390 12.44 -4.78 -1.17
N ALA A 391 12.90 -3.59 -1.48
CA ALA A 391 13.99 -3.37 -2.43
C ALA A 391 15.30 -4.02 -1.95
N ASN A 392 16.19 -4.32 -2.88
CA ASN A 392 17.48 -4.93 -2.64
C ASN A 392 17.39 -6.30 -1.91
N TYR A 393 16.87 -7.28 -2.62
CA TYR A 393 16.67 -8.64 -2.11
C TYR A 393 17.89 -9.21 -1.38
N ARG A 394 19.10 -8.96 -1.90
CA ARG A 394 20.35 -9.49 -1.30
C ARG A 394 20.59 -8.91 0.10
N ARG A 395 20.44 -7.58 0.25
CA ARG A 395 20.58 -6.92 1.57
C ARG A 395 19.50 -7.37 2.55
N VAL A 396 18.25 -7.50 2.10
CA VAL A 396 17.14 -7.99 2.93
C VAL A 396 17.48 -9.40 3.45
N ARG A 397 17.92 -10.30 2.57
CA ARG A 397 18.31 -11.66 2.95
C ARG A 397 19.43 -11.68 3.95
N GLN A 398 20.54 -10.97 3.67
CA GLN A 398 21.70 -10.85 4.57
C GLN A 398 21.31 -10.31 5.95
N ALA A 399 20.37 -9.35 5.99
CA ALA A 399 19.89 -8.79 7.25
C ALA A 399 19.07 -9.81 8.05
N LEU A 400 18.14 -10.49 7.41
CA LEU A 400 17.29 -11.48 8.07
C LEU A 400 18.10 -12.69 8.60
N GLU A 401 19.12 -13.13 7.88
CA GLU A 401 20.00 -14.22 8.29
C GLU A 401 20.82 -13.94 9.57
N LYS A 402 20.92 -12.66 10.00
CA LYS A 402 21.59 -12.29 11.27
C LYS A 402 20.69 -12.41 12.51
N LEU A 403 19.41 -12.64 12.32
CA LEU A 403 18.46 -12.70 13.44
C LEU A 403 18.59 -14.00 14.23
N GLU A 404 18.55 -13.91 15.54
CA GLU A 404 18.54 -15.05 16.46
C GLU A 404 17.20 -15.80 16.43
N LEU A 405 16.10 -15.08 16.16
CA LEU A 405 14.75 -15.64 16.09
C LEU A 405 13.95 -15.00 14.96
N ILE A 406 13.46 -15.81 14.04
CA ILE A 406 12.46 -15.42 13.02
C ILE A 406 11.23 -16.30 13.21
N VAL A 407 10.09 -15.68 13.50
CA VAL A 407 8.78 -16.31 13.58
C VAL A 407 7.95 -15.85 12.39
N VAL A 408 7.47 -16.77 11.58
CA VAL A 408 6.57 -16.48 10.44
C VAL A 408 5.20 -17.05 10.73
N PHE A 409 4.19 -16.19 10.77
CA PHE A 409 2.79 -16.56 10.92
C PHE A 409 2.04 -16.24 9.64
N ASP A 410 1.79 -17.25 8.81
CA ASP A 410 1.19 -17.08 7.48
C ASP A 410 0.33 -18.28 7.08
N ILE A 411 -0.42 -18.13 5.99
CA ILE A 411 -1.27 -19.19 5.44
C ILE A 411 -0.53 -20.11 4.45
N LEU A 412 0.57 -19.63 3.85
CA LEU A 412 1.38 -20.34 2.85
C LEU A 412 2.87 -20.30 3.21
N PRO A 413 3.68 -21.25 2.76
CA PRO A 413 5.14 -21.21 2.87
C PRO A 413 5.68 -20.13 1.92
N THR A 414 5.99 -18.97 2.47
CA THR A 414 6.56 -17.83 1.72
C THR A 414 8.07 -17.92 1.66
N ALA A 415 8.72 -17.17 0.73
CA ALA A 415 10.19 -17.09 0.70
C ALA A 415 10.80 -16.60 2.03
N THR A 416 10.07 -15.78 2.79
CA THR A 416 10.49 -15.41 4.15
C THR A 416 10.38 -16.59 5.13
N ALA A 417 9.40 -17.48 4.95
CA ALA A 417 9.29 -18.69 5.76
C ALA A 417 10.48 -19.64 5.57
N ASP A 418 11.12 -19.62 4.39
CA ASP A 418 12.34 -20.38 4.15
C ASP A 418 13.53 -19.95 5.05
N LEU A 419 13.47 -18.77 5.64
CA LEU A 419 14.46 -18.28 6.62
C LEU A 419 14.00 -18.42 8.08
N ALA A 420 12.75 -18.84 8.31
CA ALA A 420 12.16 -18.87 9.65
C ALA A 420 12.80 -19.94 10.55
N HIS A 421 12.84 -19.67 11.84
CA HIS A 421 13.12 -20.65 12.90
C HIS A 421 11.83 -21.38 13.29
N ILE A 422 10.70 -20.65 13.33
CA ILE A 422 9.38 -21.19 13.65
C ILE A 422 8.37 -20.67 12.63
N ILE A 423 7.55 -21.59 12.09
CA ILE A 423 6.42 -21.24 11.23
C ILE A 423 5.13 -21.62 11.95
N LEU A 424 4.19 -20.69 11.98
CA LEU A 424 2.87 -20.86 12.58
C LEU A 424 1.78 -20.81 11.50
N PRO A 425 0.85 -21.77 11.45
CA PRO A 425 -0.24 -21.79 10.47
C PRO A 425 -1.32 -20.78 10.85
N ALA A 426 -1.57 -19.80 9.98
CA ALA A 426 -2.58 -18.78 10.19
C ALA A 426 -3.96 -19.19 9.65
N ALA A 427 -5.02 -18.88 10.40
CA ALA A 427 -6.39 -18.95 9.93
C ALA A 427 -6.65 -17.89 8.85
N SER A 428 -7.31 -18.30 7.77
CA SER A 428 -7.74 -17.38 6.70
C SER A 428 -8.90 -16.49 7.15
N ASP A 429 -9.23 -15.52 6.32
CA ASP A 429 -10.38 -14.62 6.55
C ASP A 429 -11.74 -15.34 6.66
N PHE A 430 -11.83 -16.59 6.23
CA PHE A 430 -13.06 -17.41 6.30
C PHE A 430 -13.10 -18.33 7.52
N GLU A 431 -12.00 -18.42 8.25
CA GLU A 431 -11.83 -19.36 9.36
C GLU A 431 -11.88 -18.68 10.75
N ARG A 432 -12.09 -17.36 10.78
CA ARG A 432 -12.12 -16.55 12.00
C ARG A 432 -13.11 -15.39 11.90
N HIS A 433 -13.49 -14.82 13.02
CA HIS A 433 -14.21 -13.57 13.06
C HIS A 433 -13.24 -12.37 12.94
N GLY A 434 -13.77 -11.26 12.43
CA GLY A 434 -13.10 -9.98 12.33
C GLY A 434 -14.11 -8.89 12.00
N TYR A 435 -13.70 -7.65 11.92
CA TYR A 435 -14.55 -6.58 11.46
C TYR A 435 -13.81 -5.62 10.55
N GLY A 436 -14.58 -4.85 9.77
CA GLY A 436 -14.12 -3.72 9.01
C GLY A 436 -14.92 -2.47 9.33
N ALA A 437 -14.28 -1.29 9.23
CA ALA A 437 -14.94 -0.01 9.45
C ALA A 437 -14.48 0.96 8.35
N TRP A 438 -15.42 1.48 7.56
CA TRP A 438 -15.13 2.31 6.39
C TRP A 438 -15.94 3.59 6.41
N ALA A 439 -15.34 4.67 5.89
CA ALA A 439 -16.07 5.84 5.47
C ALA A 439 -16.91 5.51 4.21
N GLY A 440 -17.95 6.28 3.96
CA GLY A 440 -18.74 6.23 2.74
C GLY A 440 -19.20 7.63 2.36
N PHE A 441 -19.42 7.93 1.08
CA PHE A 441 -19.99 9.22 0.66
C PHE A 441 -21.39 9.42 1.23
N ASP A 442 -22.19 8.35 1.28
CA ASP A 442 -23.56 8.36 1.81
C ASP A 442 -23.62 7.98 3.30
N GLY A 443 -22.48 7.81 3.96
CA GLY A 443 -22.32 7.43 5.36
C GLY A 443 -21.33 6.30 5.56
N GLY A 444 -20.63 6.33 6.71
CA GLY A 444 -19.72 5.27 7.12
C GLY A 444 -20.45 4.08 7.72
N TYR A 445 -19.86 2.91 7.60
CA TYR A 445 -20.42 1.67 8.08
C TYR A 445 -19.38 0.73 8.69
N VAL A 446 -19.83 -0.18 9.51
CA VAL A 446 -19.07 -1.33 10.01
C VAL A 446 -19.69 -2.62 9.47
N ALA A 447 -18.85 -3.64 9.25
CA ALA A 447 -19.28 -4.95 8.81
C ALA A 447 -18.53 -6.07 9.52
N LEU A 448 -19.20 -7.20 9.72
CA LEU A 448 -18.60 -8.40 10.28
C LEU A 448 -17.88 -9.20 9.19
N GLN A 449 -16.63 -9.53 9.41
CA GLN A 449 -16.00 -10.68 8.77
C GLN A 449 -16.39 -11.92 9.56
N GLN A 450 -17.40 -12.61 9.07
CA GLN A 450 -17.95 -13.77 9.75
C GLN A 450 -17.07 -15.00 9.49
N LYS A 451 -16.79 -15.76 10.54
CA LYS A 451 -16.26 -17.13 10.41
C LYS A 451 -17.24 -17.98 9.62
N ILE A 452 -16.78 -18.56 8.52
CA ILE A 452 -17.59 -19.32 7.55
C ILE A 452 -17.39 -20.81 7.71
N ILE A 453 -16.15 -21.24 8.00
CA ILE A 453 -15.75 -22.65 8.20
C ILE A 453 -14.86 -22.76 9.42
N GLU A 454 -14.72 -23.99 9.93
CA GLU A 454 -13.70 -24.27 10.95
C GLU A 454 -12.28 -24.14 10.36
N PRO A 455 -11.29 -23.77 11.19
CA PRO A 455 -9.89 -23.69 10.77
C PRO A 455 -9.39 -25.00 10.16
N ILE A 456 -8.69 -24.89 9.03
CA ILE A 456 -8.09 -26.03 8.35
C ILE A 456 -6.83 -26.45 9.11
N GLY A 457 -6.72 -27.76 9.42
CA GLY A 457 -5.62 -28.28 10.23
C GLY A 457 -5.65 -27.68 11.64
N GLU A 458 -4.50 -27.20 12.09
CA GLU A 458 -4.33 -26.56 13.40
C GLU A 458 -4.21 -25.02 13.28
N SER A 459 -4.69 -24.43 12.17
CA SER A 459 -4.60 -22.96 11.95
C SER A 459 -5.30 -22.18 13.05
N ARG A 460 -4.70 -21.04 13.49
CA ARG A 460 -5.27 -20.18 14.52
C ARG A 460 -5.39 -18.73 14.06
N SER A 461 -6.26 -17.97 14.72
CA SER A 461 -6.38 -16.52 14.49
C SER A 461 -5.17 -15.76 15.04
N VAL A 462 -4.97 -14.52 14.56
CA VAL A 462 -3.94 -13.63 15.11
C VAL A 462 -4.23 -13.35 16.59
N PHE A 463 -5.49 -13.11 16.92
CA PHE A 463 -5.92 -12.85 18.29
C PHE A 463 -5.55 -14.00 19.26
N ASP A 464 -5.85 -15.25 18.88
CA ASP A 464 -5.57 -16.42 19.75
C ASP A 464 -4.07 -16.58 19.99
N VAL A 465 -3.25 -16.43 18.94
CA VAL A 465 -1.79 -16.56 19.05
C VAL A 465 -1.18 -15.45 19.90
N GLU A 466 -1.62 -14.21 19.69
CA GLU A 466 -1.16 -13.04 20.43
C GLU A 466 -1.53 -13.12 21.90
N TYR A 467 -2.77 -13.48 22.21
CA TYR A 467 -3.26 -13.64 23.57
C TYR A 467 -2.52 -14.74 24.33
N GLU A 468 -2.29 -15.89 23.70
CA GLU A 468 -1.57 -17.00 24.29
C GLU A 468 -0.07 -16.68 24.52
N LEU A 469 0.58 -15.95 23.62
CA LEU A 469 1.94 -15.45 23.82
C LEU A 469 2.00 -14.41 24.95
N ALA A 470 1.06 -13.49 24.99
CA ALA A 470 0.98 -12.48 26.06
C ALA A 470 0.84 -13.11 27.43
N ARG A 471 0.03 -14.16 27.56
CA ARG A 471 -0.08 -14.93 28.82
C ARG A 471 1.24 -15.56 29.26
N ARG A 472 1.98 -16.18 28.34
CA ARG A 472 3.27 -16.85 28.62
C ARG A 472 4.36 -15.86 29.02
N LEU A 473 4.27 -14.63 28.51
CA LEU A 473 5.21 -13.55 28.79
C LEU A 473 4.83 -12.67 30.00
N GLY A 474 3.74 -13.04 30.73
CA GLY A 474 3.29 -12.28 31.88
C GLY A 474 2.62 -10.94 31.53
N LEU A 475 2.09 -10.78 30.30
CA LEU A 475 1.49 -9.55 29.78
C LEU A 475 -0.03 -9.56 29.83
N LYS A 476 -0.66 -10.52 30.53
CA LYS A 476 -2.13 -10.72 30.55
C LYS A 476 -2.89 -9.46 30.98
N GLN A 477 -2.34 -8.64 31.86
CA GLN A 477 -2.97 -7.41 32.34
C GLN A 477 -3.27 -6.39 31.22
N HIS A 478 -2.61 -6.51 30.05
CA HIS A 478 -2.84 -5.68 28.87
C HIS A 478 -3.92 -6.24 27.93
N TYR A 479 -4.52 -7.38 28.29
CA TYR A 479 -5.54 -8.07 27.50
C TYR A 479 -6.79 -8.31 28.36
N PRO A 480 -7.66 -7.30 28.55
CA PRO A 480 -8.84 -7.41 29.41
C PRO A 480 -9.94 -8.33 28.84
N TRP A 481 -9.85 -8.66 27.56
CA TRP A 481 -10.74 -9.61 26.86
C TRP A 481 -10.05 -10.97 26.71
N THR A 482 -10.89 -12.04 26.69
CA THR A 482 -10.42 -13.44 26.58
C THR A 482 -10.83 -14.08 25.28
N THR A 483 -11.79 -13.51 24.58
CA THR A 483 -12.27 -13.98 23.26
C THR A 483 -12.19 -12.87 22.21
N ASN A 484 -12.15 -13.28 20.95
CA ASN A 484 -12.16 -12.34 19.82
C ASN A 484 -13.45 -11.53 19.75
N GLU A 485 -14.58 -12.10 20.14
CA GLU A 485 -15.89 -11.45 20.21
C GLU A 485 -15.89 -10.32 21.26
N GLU A 486 -15.36 -10.58 22.45
CA GLU A 486 -15.18 -9.55 23.48
C GLU A 486 -14.29 -8.41 23.01
N TRP A 487 -13.20 -8.73 22.28
CA TRP A 487 -12.33 -7.74 21.68
C TRP A 487 -13.05 -6.92 20.59
N ILE A 488 -13.85 -7.56 19.72
CA ILE A 488 -14.67 -6.86 18.72
C ILE A 488 -15.67 -5.93 19.41
N ASN A 489 -16.37 -6.39 20.45
CA ASN A 489 -17.30 -5.57 21.24
C ASN A 489 -16.61 -4.34 21.83
N TYR A 490 -15.43 -4.52 22.44
CA TYR A 490 -14.63 -3.42 22.94
C TYR A 490 -14.29 -2.42 21.82
N LYS A 491 -13.81 -2.90 20.69
CA LYS A 491 -13.42 -2.03 19.56
C LYS A 491 -14.60 -1.24 18.98
N LEU A 492 -15.78 -1.80 18.98
CA LEU A 492 -16.99 -1.18 18.44
C LEU A 492 -17.79 -0.38 19.46
N SER A 493 -17.44 -0.42 20.75
CA SER A 493 -18.16 0.26 21.84
C SER A 493 -18.42 1.77 21.60
N PRO A 494 -17.49 2.57 21.01
CA PRO A 494 -17.77 3.99 20.74
C PRO A 494 -18.83 4.22 19.64
N LEU A 495 -19.18 3.18 18.91
CA LEU A 495 -20.19 3.21 17.84
C LEU A 495 -21.53 2.65 18.32
N ASN A 496 -21.62 2.19 19.58
CA ASN A 496 -22.79 1.51 20.14
C ASN A 496 -23.26 0.32 19.29
N VAL A 497 -22.29 -0.47 18.76
CA VAL A 497 -22.55 -1.66 17.94
C VAL A 497 -21.94 -2.86 18.65
N THR A 498 -22.70 -3.95 18.74
CA THR A 498 -22.24 -5.22 19.32
C THR A 498 -21.91 -6.26 18.26
N PHE A 499 -21.15 -7.28 18.66
CA PHE A 499 -20.82 -8.43 17.82
C PHE A 499 -22.09 -9.17 17.38
N GLU A 500 -23.05 -9.37 18.30
CA GLU A 500 -24.32 -10.05 18.06
C GLU A 500 -25.18 -9.28 17.04
N GLU A 501 -25.21 -7.95 17.12
CA GLU A 501 -25.89 -7.12 16.13
C GLU A 501 -25.24 -7.25 14.75
N LEU A 502 -23.89 -7.22 14.68
CA LEU A 502 -23.18 -7.44 13.42
C LEU A 502 -23.39 -8.85 12.88
N GLN A 503 -23.46 -9.86 13.75
CA GLN A 503 -23.73 -11.24 13.33
C GLN A 503 -25.13 -11.37 12.70
N ARG A 504 -26.11 -10.65 13.21
CA ARG A 504 -27.48 -10.63 12.70
C ARG A 504 -27.65 -9.79 11.44
N LEU A 505 -27.03 -8.59 11.40
CA LEU A 505 -27.25 -7.58 10.34
C LEU A 505 -26.16 -7.58 9.27
N HIS A 506 -25.00 -8.12 9.56
CA HIS A 506 -23.76 -8.18 8.76
C HIS A 506 -23.11 -6.82 8.44
N VAL A 507 -23.91 -5.78 8.20
CA VAL A 507 -23.44 -4.40 7.92
C VAL A 507 -24.36 -3.42 8.67
N ILE A 508 -23.76 -2.46 9.37
CA ILE A 508 -24.49 -1.45 10.14
C ILE A 508 -23.93 -0.06 9.76
N PRO A 509 -24.79 0.87 9.27
CA PRO A 509 -24.44 2.28 9.11
C PRO A 509 -24.15 2.91 10.48
N VAL A 510 -23.06 3.70 10.60
CA VAL A 510 -22.63 4.25 11.89
C VAL A 510 -22.27 5.73 11.87
N THR A 511 -22.13 6.34 10.68
CA THR A 511 -21.89 7.79 10.56
C THR A 511 -22.74 8.37 9.43
N PRO A 512 -23.09 9.66 9.51
CA PRO A 512 -23.75 10.36 8.40
C PRO A 512 -22.85 10.41 7.15
N GLY A 513 -23.43 10.85 6.04
CA GLY A 513 -22.72 11.13 4.80
C GLY A 513 -21.67 12.24 4.95
N ILE A 514 -20.90 12.46 3.88
CA ILE A 514 -19.88 13.51 3.87
C ILE A 514 -20.55 14.89 3.87
N GLU A 515 -20.13 15.71 4.84
CA GLU A 515 -20.36 17.16 4.82
C GLU A 515 -19.26 17.84 4.02
N TYR A 516 -19.59 18.88 3.31
CA TYR A 516 -18.66 19.69 2.53
C TYR A 516 -18.39 21.04 3.21
N ASN A 517 -17.31 21.72 2.79
CA ASN A 517 -16.89 23.02 3.28
C ASN A 517 -16.71 23.13 4.81
N LYS A 518 -16.34 22.03 5.45
CA LYS A 518 -16.15 21.96 6.91
C LYS A 518 -15.08 22.92 7.43
N TYR A 519 -14.09 23.25 6.59
CA TYR A 519 -13.03 24.20 6.92
C TYR A 519 -13.57 25.61 7.18
N SER A 520 -14.69 26.00 6.58
CA SER A 520 -15.26 27.34 6.77
C SER A 520 -15.66 27.63 8.22
N ALA A 521 -16.07 26.59 8.96
CA ALA A 521 -16.46 26.70 10.37
C ALA A 521 -15.33 26.30 11.34
N LYS A 522 -14.46 25.34 10.96
CA LYS A 522 -13.51 24.71 11.89
C LYS A 522 -12.03 24.92 11.53
N GLY A 523 -11.75 25.57 10.39
CA GLY A 523 -10.40 25.64 9.82
C GLY A 523 -9.89 24.28 9.36
N PHE A 524 -8.64 24.24 8.93
CA PHE A 524 -7.88 23.02 8.62
C PHE A 524 -7.19 22.48 9.88
N LYS A 525 -6.92 21.19 9.93
CA LYS A 525 -6.22 20.55 11.07
C LYS A 525 -4.69 20.70 10.99
N THR A 526 -4.24 21.80 10.49
CA THR A 526 -2.84 22.21 10.43
C THR A 526 -2.50 23.12 11.63
N PRO A 527 -1.23 23.34 11.96
CA PRO A 527 -0.83 24.29 13.01
C PRO A 527 -1.37 25.70 12.81
N SER A 528 -1.44 26.18 11.56
CA SER A 528 -1.97 27.52 11.22
C SER A 528 -3.50 27.61 11.16
N GLY A 529 -4.21 26.49 11.22
CA GLY A 529 -5.64 26.42 10.93
C GLY A 529 -5.99 26.64 9.45
N LYS A 530 -5.00 26.77 8.56
CA LYS A 530 -5.10 27.00 7.13
C LYS A 530 -4.34 25.96 6.33
N VAL A 531 -4.50 25.96 5.01
CA VAL A 531 -3.66 25.16 4.09
C VAL A 531 -2.22 25.68 4.13
N GLU A 532 -1.26 24.80 4.39
CA GLU A 532 0.15 25.17 4.52
C GLU A 532 0.90 24.95 3.20
N LEU A 533 0.94 25.99 2.36
CA LEU A 533 1.76 26.03 1.14
C LEU A 533 3.26 26.18 1.48
N TYR A 534 3.56 26.77 2.60
CA TYR A 534 4.86 26.75 3.26
C TYR A 534 4.70 26.04 4.61
N CYS A 535 5.48 24.98 4.83
CA CYS A 535 5.35 24.13 6.02
C CYS A 535 6.48 24.43 7.01
N GLN A 536 6.19 25.20 8.06
CA GLN A 536 7.17 25.51 9.12
C GLN A 536 7.70 24.26 9.80
N LYS A 537 6.86 23.24 10.02
CA LYS A 537 7.23 21.97 10.62
C LYS A 537 8.34 21.25 9.84
N LEU A 538 8.37 21.33 8.52
CA LEU A 538 9.46 20.79 7.70
C LEU A 538 10.74 21.58 7.91
N LYS A 539 10.66 22.92 7.92
CA LYS A 539 11.82 23.78 8.19
C LYS A 539 12.45 23.49 9.55
N ASP A 540 11.64 23.29 10.57
CA ASP A 540 12.09 22.97 11.94
C ASP A 540 12.83 21.62 12.02
N HIS A 541 12.65 20.74 11.03
CA HIS A 541 13.33 19.47 10.88
C HIS A 541 14.39 19.46 9.75
N ASN A 542 14.89 20.64 9.35
CA ASN A 542 15.88 20.82 8.29
C ASN A 542 15.46 20.17 6.95
N GLN A 543 14.15 20.22 6.64
CA GLN A 543 13.58 19.78 5.37
C GLN A 543 13.02 20.97 4.59
N ASP A 544 12.86 20.82 3.27
CA ASP A 544 12.36 21.89 2.42
C ASP A 544 10.91 22.30 2.80
N PRO A 545 10.69 23.54 3.25
CA PRO A 545 9.36 24.01 3.64
C PRO A 545 8.41 24.20 2.45
N VAL A 546 8.94 24.49 1.26
CA VAL A 546 8.26 24.40 -0.04
C VAL A 546 8.80 23.17 -0.80
N PRO A 547 8.00 22.54 -1.67
CA PRO A 547 8.47 21.36 -2.41
C PRO A 547 9.58 21.70 -3.40
N VAL A 548 10.77 21.12 -3.24
CA VAL A 548 11.92 21.28 -4.14
C VAL A 548 12.17 19.99 -4.91
N PHE A 549 12.08 20.05 -6.23
CA PHE A 549 12.39 18.90 -7.09
C PHE A 549 13.88 18.59 -7.06
N ARG A 550 14.21 17.33 -6.80
CA ARG A 550 15.56 16.79 -6.91
C ARG A 550 15.56 15.64 -7.89
N PRO A 551 16.32 15.69 -8.98
CA PRO A 551 16.45 14.58 -9.91
C PRO A 551 17.09 13.37 -9.21
N PHE A 552 16.93 12.20 -9.79
CA PHE A 552 17.70 11.02 -9.37
C PHE A 552 19.21 11.28 -9.60
N ALA A 553 20.00 11.04 -8.59
CA ALA A 553 21.45 11.13 -8.68
C ALA A 553 21.97 9.91 -9.45
N GLU A 554 22.15 10.04 -10.77
CA GLU A 554 22.65 9.00 -11.67
C GLU A 554 23.90 9.53 -12.40
N SER A 555 25.00 8.79 -12.32
CA SER A 555 26.22 9.13 -13.07
C SER A 555 26.04 8.86 -14.55
N GLN A 556 26.84 9.52 -15.38
CA GLN A 556 26.83 9.28 -16.82
C GLN A 556 27.20 7.83 -17.14
N ASP A 557 28.22 7.28 -16.47
CA ASP A 557 28.64 5.88 -16.61
C ASP A 557 27.52 4.90 -16.31
N LEU A 558 26.72 5.18 -15.26
CA LEU A 558 25.55 4.36 -14.91
C LEU A 558 24.50 4.39 -16.03
N ILE A 559 24.25 5.55 -16.62
CA ILE A 559 23.27 5.72 -17.70
C ILE A 559 23.76 5.01 -18.97
N GLU A 560 25.05 5.07 -19.28
CA GLU A 560 25.65 4.39 -20.44
C GLU A 560 25.60 2.87 -20.30
N GLN A 561 25.91 2.36 -19.09
CA GLN A 561 25.90 0.92 -18.81
C GLN A 561 24.47 0.36 -18.72
N TYR A 562 23.52 1.14 -18.16
CA TYR A 562 22.13 0.74 -17.93
C TYR A 562 21.17 1.79 -18.52
N PRO A 563 21.06 1.88 -19.86
CA PRO A 563 20.37 2.98 -20.52
C PRO A 563 18.84 2.95 -20.35
N LEU A 564 18.26 1.78 -20.04
CA LEU A 564 16.81 1.65 -19.89
C LEU A 564 16.35 2.01 -18.47
N VAL A 565 15.17 2.59 -18.38
CA VAL A 565 14.48 2.83 -17.10
C VAL A 565 13.44 1.75 -16.88
N GLY A 566 13.58 0.97 -15.81
CA GLY A 566 12.64 -0.05 -15.42
C GLY A 566 11.65 0.43 -14.37
N THR A 567 10.42 -0.08 -14.43
CA THR A 567 9.43 0.01 -13.36
C THR A 567 8.78 -1.33 -13.08
N THR A 568 8.07 -1.43 -11.96
CA THR A 568 7.37 -2.64 -11.57
C THR A 568 5.86 -2.53 -11.78
N ARG A 569 5.21 -3.63 -12.18
CA ARG A 569 3.75 -3.74 -12.35
C ARG A 569 3.22 -4.91 -11.53
N ARG A 570 2.10 -4.72 -10.85
CA ARG A 570 1.33 -5.79 -10.26
C ARG A 570 0.23 -6.24 -11.23
N PRO A 571 0.23 -7.51 -11.70
CA PRO A 571 -0.86 -8.03 -12.52
C PRO A 571 -2.21 -8.00 -11.77
N GLY A 572 -3.28 -7.64 -12.47
CA GLY A 572 -4.61 -7.41 -11.89
C GLY A 572 -5.28 -8.63 -11.25
N ASN A 573 -4.92 -9.83 -11.71
CA ASN A 573 -5.42 -11.12 -11.18
C ASN A 573 -4.71 -11.59 -9.91
N TYR A 574 -3.64 -10.89 -9.45
CA TYR A 574 -2.91 -11.20 -8.22
C TYR A 574 -2.97 -10.05 -7.21
N VAL A 575 -2.61 -10.32 -5.95
CA VAL A 575 -2.44 -9.30 -4.91
C VAL A 575 -1.07 -9.47 -4.28
N HIS A 576 -0.15 -8.52 -4.56
CA HIS A 576 1.24 -8.59 -4.11
C HIS A 576 1.87 -9.96 -4.41
N THR A 577 2.37 -10.67 -3.39
CA THR A 577 2.98 -12.00 -3.53
C THR A 577 1.99 -13.17 -3.39
N ARG A 578 0.66 -12.92 -3.45
CA ARG A 578 -0.39 -13.91 -3.19
C ARG A 578 -1.08 -14.41 -4.47
N PHE A 579 -1.67 -15.61 -4.40
CA PHE A 579 -2.61 -16.23 -5.35
C PHE A 579 -1.97 -16.85 -6.60
N ARG A 580 -0.65 -16.99 -6.65
CA ARG A 580 0.03 -17.68 -7.76
C ARG A 580 -0.06 -19.21 -7.67
N ASP A 581 -0.45 -19.72 -6.50
CA ASP A 581 -0.82 -21.10 -6.25
C ASP A 581 -2.26 -21.45 -6.69
N VAL A 582 -3.07 -20.46 -7.06
CA VAL A 582 -4.48 -20.63 -7.46
C VAL A 582 -4.59 -20.88 -8.96
N ALA A 583 -4.86 -22.12 -9.34
CA ALA A 583 -4.83 -22.57 -10.73
C ALA A 583 -5.69 -21.75 -11.70
N CYS A 584 -6.92 -21.35 -11.31
CA CYS A 584 -7.79 -20.55 -12.17
C CYS A 584 -7.28 -19.12 -12.39
N LEU A 585 -6.56 -18.54 -11.43
CA LEU A 585 -5.93 -17.22 -11.57
C LEU A 585 -4.62 -17.33 -12.35
N ARG A 586 -3.89 -18.43 -12.16
CA ARG A 586 -2.64 -18.69 -12.89
C ARG A 586 -2.87 -18.94 -14.37
N LYS A 587 -4.02 -19.48 -14.77
CA LYS A 587 -4.40 -19.59 -16.20
C LYS A 587 -4.54 -18.24 -16.90
N ILE A 588 -4.87 -17.15 -16.19
CA ILE A 588 -4.99 -15.81 -16.76
C ILE A 588 -3.61 -15.21 -17.06
N GLN A 589 -2.65 -15.43 -16.16
CA GLN A 589 -1.26 -15.01 -16.32
C GLN A 589 -0.35 -16.05 -15.65
N PRO A 590 0.19 -17.02 -16.41
CA PRO A 590 0.91 -18.17 -15.86
C PRO A 590 2.30 -17.85 -15.32
N GLU A 591 2.91 -16.77 -15.82
CA GLU A 591 4.30 -16.40 -15.55
C GLU A 591 4.44 -14.86 -15.49
N PRO A 592 5.52 -14.35 -14.87
CA PRO A 592 5.84 -12.92 -14.91
C PRO A 592 6.36 -12.53 -16.30
N LEU A 593 6.10 -11.29 -16.69
CA LEU A 593 6.49 -10.75 -17.99
C LEU A 593 7.32 -9.48 -17.84
N LEU A 594 8.30 -9.35 -18.72
CA LEU A 594 9.00 -8.11 -19.05
C LEU A 594 8.31 -7.49 -20.26
N ARG A 595 7.72 -6.29 -20.10
CA ARG A 595 7.25 -5.51 -21.25
C ARG A 595 8.36 -4.62 -21.75
N ILE A 596 8.66 -4.75 -23.03
CA ILE A 596 9.71 -3.99 -23.73
C ILE A 596 9.13 -3.40 -25.02
N HIS A 597 9.44 -2.13 -25.29
CA HIS A 597 9.01 -1.48 -26.52
C HIS A 597 9.66 -2.15 -27.74
N PHE A 598 8.91 -2.31 -28.86
CA PHE A 598 9.38 -3.03 -30.06
C PHE A 598 10.70 -2.47 -30.64
N ARG A 599 10.97 -1.15 -30.52
CA ARG A 599 12.24 -0.55 -30.95
C ARG A 599 13.43 -1.01 -30.09
N ASP A 600 13.23 -1.05 -28.77
CA ASP A 600 14.27 -1.48 -27.83
C ASP A 600 14.53 -2.99 -27.93
N ALA A 601 13.47 -3.78 -28.14
CA ALA A 601 13.56 -5.21 -28.37
C ALA A 601 14.32 -5.54 -29.66
N ARG A 602 14.02 -4.82 -30.76
CA ARG A 602 14.74 -4.98 -32.04
C ARG A 602 16.24 -4.65 -31.93
N LEU A 603 16.61 -3.58 -31.23
CA LEU A 603 18.00 -3.20 -31.00
C LEU A 603 18.80 -4.28 -30.24
N ARG A 604 18.10 -5.14 -29.47
CA ARG A 604 18.67 -6.18 -28.62
C ARG A 604 18.44 -7.59 -29.16
N ASN A 605 17.89 -7.72 -30.37
CA ASN A 605 17.54 -9.00 -30.99
C ASN A 605 16.62 -9.88 -30.11
N ILE A 606 15.65 -9.25 -29.43
CA ILE A 606 14.66 -9.92 -28.55
C ILE A 606 13.34 -9.99 -29.30
N GLY A 607 12.82 -11.21 -29.48
CA GLY A 607 11.50 -11.48 -29.98
C GLY A 607 10.45 -11.54 -28.89
N ASP A 608 9.16 -11.48 -29.30
CA ASP A 608 8.04 -11.71 -28.38
C ASP A 608 8.05 -13.16 -27.88
N GLY A 609 8.01 -13.37 -26.57
CA GLY A 609 8.10 -14.66 -25.92
C GLY A 609 9.51 -15.16 -25.63
N ASP A 610 10.57 -14.50 -26.12
CA ASP A 610 11.96 -14.87 -25.82
C ASP A 610 12.25 -14.73 -24.31
N LEU A 611 13.16 -15.56 -23.80
CA LEU A 611 13.70 -15.42 -22.49
C LEU A 611 14.78 -14.32 -22.51
N ALA A 612 14.60 -13.28 -21.70
CA ALA A 612 15.52 -12.15 -21.62
C ALA A 612 16.16 -12.06 -20.23
N ILE A 613 17.41 -11.61 -20.17
CA ILE A 613 18.10 -11.25 -18.94
C ILE A 613 17.94 -9.75 -18.75
N VAL A 614 17.34 -9.35 -17.62
CA VAL A 614 17.30 -7.96 -17.17
C VAL A 614 18.36 -7.80 -16.10
N GLU A 615 19.29 -6.90 -16.32
CA GLU A 615 20.42 -6.61 -15.41
C GLU A 615 20.33 -5.17 -14.91
N SER A 616 20.65 -4.97 -13.64
CA SER A 616 20.78 -3.68 -12.97
C SER A 616 22.02 -3.66 -12.09
N PRO A 617 22.44 -2.54 -11.51
CA PRO A 617 23.55 -2.51 -10.54
C PRO A 617 23.38 -3.44 -9.34
N GLU A 618 22.13 -3.73 -8.96
CA GLU A 618 21.81 -4.57 -7.80
C GLU A 618 21.81 -6.07 -8.12
N GLY A 619 21.62 -6.45 -9.39
CA GLY A 619 21.63 -7.86 -9.82
C GLY A 619 20.90 -8.11 -11.13
N SER A 620 20.65 -9.38 -11.44
CA SER A 620 20.01 -9.80 -12.69
C SER A 620 18.92 -10.85 -12.46
N ILE A 621 17.96 -10.86 -13.36
CA ILE A 621 16.89 -11.87 -13.42
C ILE A 621 16.67 -12.33 -14.87
N SER A 622 16.27 -13.58 -15.05
CA SER A 622 15.79 -14.10 -16.33
C SER A 622 14.27 -14.11 -16.35
N ILE A 623 13.66 -13.54 -17.40
CA ILE A 623 12.22 -13.33 -17.49
C ILE A 623 11.76 -13.28 -18.95
N LYS A 624 10.57 -13.78 -19.22
CA LYS A 624 9.99 -13.82 -20.57
C LYS A 624 9.61 -12.41 -21.05
N ALA A 625 10.03 -12.08 -22.27
CA ALA A 625 9.74 -10.81 -22.90
C ALA A 625 8.33 -10.80 -23.52
N MET A 626 7.65 -9.67 -23.40
CA MET A 626 6.44 -9.29 -24.12
C MET A 626 6.75 -8.00 -24.89
N VAL A 627 6.84 -8.11 -26.21
CA VAL A 627 7.11 -6.95 -27.07
C VAL A 627 5.80 -6.18 -27.28
N THR A 628 5.81 -4.85 -27.05
CA THR A 628 4.60 -4.03 -27.05
C THR A 628 4.88 -2.59 -27.51
N ASP A 629 3.84 -1.86 -27.86
CA ASP A 629 3.81 -0.41 -28.10
C ASP A 629 3.04 0.38 -27.00
N GLU A 630 2.53 -0.31 -25.99
CA GLU A 630 1.82 0.30 -24.84
C GLU A 630 2.72 1.14 -23.91
N ILE A 631 4.03 1.09 -24.13
CA ILE A 631 5.05 1.83 -23.38
C ILE A 631 5.98 2.54 -24.38
N ARG A 632 6.66 3.59 -23.94
CA ARG A 632 7.59 4.33 -24.79
C ARG A 632 8.96 3.63 -24.93
N PRO A 633 9.75 3.95 -25.97
CA PRO A 633 11.15 3.54 -26.04
C PRO A 633 11.97 4.02 -24.84
N GLY A 634 13.00 3.24 -24.47
CA GLY A 634 13.85 3.54 -23.30
C GLY A 634 13.23 3.17 -21.94
N PHE A 635 11.98 2.64 -21.94
CA PHE A 635 11.24 2.30 -20.74
C PHE A 635 10.79 0.83 -20.77
N VAL A 636 10.90 0.14 -19.63
CA VAL A 636 10.49 -1.26 -19.48
C VAL A 636 9.66 -1.49 -18.23
N VAL A 637 8.78 -2.50 -18.26
CA VAL A 637 7.89 -2.83 -17.17
C VAL A 637 8.02 -4.29 -16.78
N VAL A 638 8.39 -4.56 -15.54
CA VAL A 638 8.59 -5.92 -15.00
C VAL A 638 7.47 -6.29 -14.04
N ASP A 639 6.88 -7.46 -14.23
CA ASP A 639 5.84 -7.97 -13.34
C ASP A 639 6.42 -8.34 -11.98
N PHE A 640 5.77 -7.87 -10.91
CA PHE A 640 6.20 -7.99 -9.53
C PHE A 640 5.42 -9.09 -8.77
N GLY A 641 6.08 -9.68 -7.75
CA GLY A 641 5.43 -10.52 -6.73
C GLY A 641 5.64 -12.02 -6.89
N TRP A 642 6.49 -12.45 -7.80
CA TRP A 642 7.05 -13.80 -7.87
C TRP A 642 8.33 -13.91 -7.02
N GLY A 643 8.83 -15.14 -6.83
CA GLY A 643 10.08 -15.44 -6.12
C GLY A 643 9.90 -16.35 -4.91
N ASN A 644 8.71 -16.95 -4.68
CA ASN A 644 8.58 -18.05 -3.76
C ASN A 644 9.08 -19.35 -4.43
N SER A 645 9.57 -20.29 -3.65
CA SER A 645 10.11 -21.57 -4.16
C SER A 645 9.12 -22.35 -5.05
N TRP A 646 7.82 -22.14 -4.86
CA TRP A 646 6.74 -22.85 -5.55
C TRP A 646 6.10 -22.07 -6.72
N ASP A 647 6.43 -20.80 -6.94
CA ASP A 647 5.74 -20.00 -7.98
C ASP A 647 6.46 -19.96 -9.33
N GLY A 648 7.73 -20.33 -9.36
CA GLY A 648 8.52 -20.52 -10.59
C GLY A 648 8.89 -19.25 -11.33
N GLY A 649 8.83 -18.08 -10.68
CA GLY A 649 9.20 -16.79 -11.28
C GLY A 649 10.31 -16.07 -10.50
N PRO A 650 11.02 -15.13 -11.13
CA PRO A 650 12.06 -14.34 -10.50
C PRO A 650 11.48 -13.25 -9.58
N ASN A 651 12.23 -12.88 -8.54
CA ASN A 651 11.92 -11.71 -7.72
C ASN A 651 12.47 -10.44 -8.37
N VAL A 652 11.59 -9.53 -8.80
CA VAL A 652 11.99 -8.24 -9.40
C VAL A 652 12.78 -7.35 -8.45
N ASN A 653 12.65 -7.51 -7.13
CA ASN A 653 13.41 -6.72 -6.16
C ASN A 653 14.89 -7.10 -6.05
N ILE A 654 15.34 -8.07 -6.84
CA ILE A 654 16.77 -8.28 -7.15
C ILE A 654 17.32 -7.09 -7.96
N LEU A 655 16.46 -6.42 -8.75
CA LEU A 655 16.86 -5.30 -9.62
C LEU A 655 16.73 -3.93 -8.95
N THR A 656 16.06 -3.82 -7.80
CA THR A 656 15.73 -2.53 -7.19
C THR A 656 16.69 -2.16 -6.07
N SER A 657 17.09 -0.89 -6.01
CA SER A 657 17.95 -0.36 -4.93
C SER A 657 17.14 0.12 -3.73
N ASP A 658 17.73 0.05 -2.55
CA ASP A 658 17.18 0.62 -1.30
C ASP A 658 17.93 1.89 -0.85
N GLN A 659 18.84 2.44 -1.65
CA GLN A 659 19.72 3.53 -1.25
C GLN A 659 19.08 4.92 -1.38
N ALA A 660 18.43 5.22 -2.50
CA ALA A 660 17.76 6.51 -2.69
C ALA A 660 16.39 6.50 -2.01
N ARG A 661 16.33 6.87 -0.74
CA ARG A 661 15.10 6.85 0.07
C ARG A 661 14.47 8.23 0.19
N CYS A 662 13.16 8.25 0.35
CA CYS A 662 12.46 9.46 0.75
C CYS A 662 12.93 9.91 2.14
N PRO A 663 13.48 11.12 2.31
CA PRO A 663 14.03 11.59 3.59
C PRO A 663 12.96 11.78 4.67
N LEU A 664 11.68 11.85 4.29
CA LEU A 664 10.56 12.07 5.20
C LEU A 664 9.83 10.77 5.60
N SER A 665 9.98 9.68 4.82
CA SER A 665 9.21 8.45 5.05
C SER A 665 10.01 7.16 4.91
N GLY A 666 11.25 7.23 4.41
CA GLY A 666 12.05 6.04 4.11
C GLY A 666 11.52 5.21 2.93
N ALA A 667 10.62 5.75 2.11
CA ALA A 667 10.15 5.06 0.90
C ALA A 667 11.30 4.80 -0.06
N THR A 668 11.39 3.58 -0.59
CA THR A 668 12.43 3.11 -1.50
C THR A 668 11.96 3.16 -2.96
N PRO A 669 12.87 3.31 -3.95
CA PRO A 669 12.52 3.45 -5.35
C PRO A 669 12.20 2.12 -6.05
N ASN A 670 11.30 1.30 -5.49
CA ASN A 670 10.88 0.03 -6.12
C ASN A 670 10.17 0.22 -7.47
N ARG A 671 9.80 1.47 -7.81
CA ARG A 671 9.13 1.84 -9.07
C ARG A 671 10.07 2.45 -10.10
N ARG A 672 11.37 2.55 -9.81
CA ARG A 672 12.35 3.06 -10.75
C ARG A 672 13.72 2.43 -10.49
N PHE A 673 14.29 1.83 -11.52
CA PHE A 673 15.66 1.31 -11.52
C PHE A 673 16.28 1.46 -12.93
N ARG A 674 17.58 1.56 -13.02
CA ARG A 674 18.30 1.50 -14.29
C ARG A 674 18.57 0.05 -14.65
N CYS A 675 18.46 -0.30 -15.94
CA CYS A 675 18.74 -1.64 -16.39
C CYS A 675 19.23 -1.68 -17.85
N GLU A 676 19.87 -2.78 -18.19
CA GLU A 676 20.09 -3.25 -19.55
C GLU A 676 19.41 -4.61 -19.73
N ILE A 677 19.06 -4.93 -20.97
CA ILE A 677 18.38 -6.18 -21.32
C ILE A 677 19.14 -6.86 -22.44
N THR A 678 19.42 -8.13 -22.25
CA THR A 678 20.04 -8.98 -23.27
C THR A 678 19.19 -10.21 -23.51
N ARG A 679 19.27 -10.78 -24.69
CA ARG A 679 18.67 -12.07 -25.00
C ARG A 679 19.38 -13.16 -24.18
N ASN A 680 18.63 -14.10 -23.57
CA ASN A 680 19.24 -15.23 -22.89
C ASN A 680 19.87 -16.18 -23.94
N PRO A 681 21.18 -16.48 -23.85
CA PRO A 681 21.84 -17.32 -24.84
C PRO A 681 21.42 -18.82 -24.81
N VAL A 682 20.58 -19.22 -23.87
CA VAL A 682 20.16 -20.64 -23.65
C VAL A 682 18.90 -21.00 -24.44
N ASP A 683 18.36 -20.09 -25.25
CA ASP A 683 17.20 -20.38 -26.15
C ASP A 683 17.66 -20.62 -27.61
#